data_c64bf09f754a3197b33c697384a21cbf
#
_entry.id   c64bf09f754a3197b33c697384a21cbf
#
_cell.length_a   1.000
_cell.length_b   1.000
_cell.length_c   1.000
_cell.angle_alpha   90.00
_cell.angle_beta   90.00
_cell.angle_gamma   90.00
#
_symmetry.space_group_name_H-M   'P 1'
#
loop_
_entity.id
_entity.type
_entity.pdbx_description
1 polymer ?
#
loop_
_entity_poly.entity_id
_entity_poly.type
_entity_poly.pdbx_seq_one_letter_code
_entity_poly.pdbx_strand_id
1 'polypeptide(L)'
;WQAWRRETPTIFTDELETTQISRAIADTGHAMRRGEPYGFTSLVPYLTAPFWWIHPVASAYETIKTVQAFVMAAAIFPAYLLARLVLTPGWALFAAVGTIVAPALSYSPILVEEPWAYPAATLALWLAVRATDRPTRASFALAFAACVVAVLVRSQLVAVFGALAAGLLVLGWRSAWMRRYRATWSRWDAAGFWVLAAGALIAVVAFAGHRSTEWEDAATQWKGRMIEYGSWAGGAFAIGLGVVPAVALLAVLGVPARERDRPGVRAFVAVTAGAVVSFAWYAAIKGTYLSTHFSSLVVERNLIYLAPLAFVATAYLLERAAAPVWAVVVSGAVVLGLIVWTPIDRGLDNFPYYEAHGFAILALANREWHWPRDRIALALVVIVILAVVLLVLTATPLRPGRLALWVPAAIAVAVLGWNAVAETYASIGEHDFSSRVATNLPQPKDWIDRAARGGTTVVLGQRMNDNPLGFASAEFWNRSIQKVWSVDGTGPGPGHTLTPDLQDVDGTLWPNPDTDYVLGANGVEVAGENVATNPEANASLVRLGGKPIRLRSNETGVAADGWMTGLAPDPSVAHAAHNQFDISQGGTGTLQVFLSRQVFCPKGARLAGVARVRIGPIVRGRDKQPAIGRVTGSATTYVPACGSRSVVLTTPKVPWRAEVSIETFVPKQEDPSSSDARALGAQVGFSIQP
;
A
#
# COMPACT_ATOMS: atom_id res chain seq x y z
N TRP A 1 -15.96 6.62 -15.08
CA TRP A 1 -16.70 5.58 -14.38
C TRP A 1 -16.03 5.22 -13.04
N GLN A 2 -14.77 4.82 -13.01
CA GLN A 2 -14.00 4.45 -11.81
C GLN A 2 -14.02 5.54 -10.73
N ALA A 3 -13.72 6.77 -11.11
CA ALA A 3 -13.69 7.90 -10.18
C ALA A 3 -15.03 8.11 -9.47
N TRP A 4 -16.15 7.96 -10.18
CA TRP A 4 -17.48 8.16 -9.62
C TRP A 4 -17.96 7.01 -8.74
N ARG A 5 -17.45 5.79 -8.97
CA ARG A 5 -17.86 4.59 -8.23
C ARG A 5 -17.12 4.39 -6.92
N ARG A 6 -15.94 4.96 -6.77
CA ARG A 6 -15.16 4.85 -5.54
C ARG A 6 -15.71 5.79 -4.45
N GLU A 7 -16.28 5.23 -3.39
CA GLU A 7 -17.05 5.97 -2.38
C GLU A 7 -16.19 6.47 -1.20
N THR A 8 -15.05 5.82 -0.92
CA THR A 8 -14.13 6.17 0.16
C THR A 8 -12.71 5.69 -0.17
N PRO A 9 -11.66 6.25 0.44
CA PRO A 9 -10.32 5.69 0.41
C PRO A 9 -10.30 4.25 0.93
N THR A 10 -9.33 3.48 0.45
CA THR A 10 -9.14 2.06 0.81
C THR A 10 -7.68 1.72 1.12
N ILE A 11 -6.71 2.45 0.55
CA ILE A 11 -5.28 2.35 0.87
C ILE A 11 -4.94 3.45 1.87
N PHE A 12 -5.39 3.27 3.11
CA PHE A 12 -5.38 4.36 4.09
C PHE A 12 -4.00 4.89 4.44
N THR A 13 -2.94 4.11 4.38
CA THR A 13 -1.58 4.62 4.63
C THR A 13 -1.19 5.68 3.60
N ASP A 14 -1.23 5.35 2.31
CA ASP A 14 -0.79 6.23 1.23
C ASP A 14 -1.78 7.38 0.99
N GLU A 15 -3.10 7.05 0.94
CA GLU A 15 -4.15 8.03 0.64
C GLU A 15 -4.31 9.04 1.78
N LEU A 16 -4.24 8.58 3.03
CA LEU A 16 -4.35 9.47 4.18
C LEU A 16 -3.13 10.35 4.33
N GLU A 17 -1.92 9.83 4.11
CA GLU A 17 -0.69 10.62 4.16
C GLU A 17 -0.73 11.75 3.12
N THR A 18 -1.04 11.42 1.86
CA THR A 18 -1.20 12.41 0.79
C THR A 18 -2.25 13.46 1.16
N THR A 19 -3.38 13.03 1.75
CA THR A 19 -4.47 13.91 2.16
C THR A 19 -4.05 14.83 3.31
N GLN A 20 -3.41 14.33 4.36
CA GLN A 20 -2.94 15.13 5.49
C GLN A 20 -2.01 16.25 5.02
N ILE A 21 -0.99 15.89 4.21
CA ILE A 21 0.00 16.84 3.73
C ILE A 21 -0.65 17.87 2.79
N SER A 22 -1.48 17.43 1.83
CA SER A 22 -2.10 18.35 0.87
C SER A 22 -3.13 19.30 1.51
N ARG A 23 -3.87 18.85 2.52
CA ARG A 23 -4.74 19.72 3.33
C ARG A 23 -3.95 20.75 4.12
N ALA A 24 -2.89 20.32 4.79
CA ALA A 24 -2.03 21.22 5.53
C ALA A 24 -1.42 22.31 4.62
N ILE A 25 -0.97 21.93 3.41
CA ILE A 25 -0.50 22.90 2.40
C ILE A 25 -1.61 23.86 1.99
N ALA A 26 -2.85 23.36 1.76
CA ALA A 26 -3.98 24.19 1.38
C ALA A 26 -4.35 25.21 2.48
N ASP A 27 -4.28 24.79 3.75
CA ASP A 27 -4.71 25.59 4.90
C ASP A 27 -3.61 26.52 5.42
N THR A 28 -2.31 26.11 5.37
CA THR A 28 -1.19 26.81 6.01
C THR A 28 -0.06 27.22 5.07
N GLY A 29 -0.04 26.69 3.85
CA GLY A 29 1.09 26.83 2.91
C GLY A 29 2.29 25.91 3.21
N HIS A 30 2.23 25.11 4.27
CA HIS A 30 3.33 24.26 4.72
C HIS A 30 2.92 22.78 4.74
N ALA A 31 3.89 21.91 4.38
CA ALA A 31 3.69 20.47 4.50
C ALA A 31 3.72 20.07 5.98
N MET A 32 2.62 19.52 6.46
CA MET A 32 2.48 19.05 7.85
C MET A 32 1.72 17.73 7.84
N ARG A 33 1.94 16.93 8.89
CA ARG A 33 1.25 15.68 9.11
C ARG A 33 0.82 15.59 10.57
N ARG A 34 -0.51 15.57 10.83
CA ARG A 34 -1.10 15.64 12.17
C ARG A 34 -0.59 16.80 13.02
N GLY A 35 -0.45 17.98 12.38
CA GLY A 35 0.00 19.21 13.05
C GLY A 35 1.51 19.33 13.22
N GLU A 36 2.30 18.32 12.86
CA GLU A 36 3.76 18.36 12.93
C GLU A 36 4.38 18.64 11.56
N PRO A 37 5.44 19.46 11.48
CA PRO A 37 6.14 19.73 10.23
C PRO A 37 6.62 18.45 9.56
N TYR A 38 6.43 18.36 8.24
CA TYR A 38 6.83 17.20 7.46
C TYR A 38 7.71 17.61 6.28
N GLY A 39 8.71 16.78 5.98
CA GLY A 39 9.63 17.04 4.88
C GLY A 39 8.96 16.88 3.51
N PHE A 40 9.66 17.31 2.46
CA PHE A 40 9.24 17.10 1.09
C PHE A 40 9.30 15.60 0.73
N THR A 41 8.17 15.02 0.35
CA THR A 41 8.08 13.62 -0.11
C THR A 41 7.87 13.52 -1.60
N SER A 42 6.90 14.29 -2.13
CA SER A 42 6.60 14.34 -3.56
C SER A 42 5.88 15.64 -3.92
N LEU A 43 5.75 15.90 -5.23
CA LEU A 43 4.98 17.04 -5.75
C LEU A 43 3.46 16.82 -5.63
N VAL A 44 2.99 15.57 -5.47
CA VAL A 44 1.56 15.24 -5.55
C VAL A 44 0.73 15.95 -4.49
N PRO A 45 1.14 16.03 -3.20
CA PRO A 45 0.40 16.81 -2.21
C PRO A 45 0.26 18.30 -2.59
N TYR A 46 1.28 18.90 -3.22
CA TYR A 46 1.24 20.31 -3.69
C TYR A 46 0.30 20.49 -4.87
N LEU A 47 0.26 19.52 -5.81
CA LEU A 47 -0.62 19.53 -6.96
C LEU A 47 -2.09 19.31 -6.58
N THR A 48 -2.33 18.57 -5.51
CA THR A 48 -3.68 18.26 -5.01
C THR A 48 -4.19 19.26 -3.97
N ALA A 49 -3.30 20.03 -3.33
CA ALA A 49 -3.67 21.01 -2.29
C ALA A 49 -4.78 21.99 -2.71
N PRO A 50 -4.78 22.62 -3.91
CA PRO A 50 -5.82 23.59 -4.29
C PRO A 50 -7.24 23.00 -4.31
N PHE A 51 -7.39 21.70 -4.53
CA PHE A 51 -8.71 21.07 -4.56
C PHE A 51 -9.32 20.95 -3.16
N TRP A 52 -8.53 20.99 -2.10
CA TRP A 52 -9.03 20.98 -0.72
C TRP A 52 -9.68 22.28 -0.28
N TRP A 53 -9.60 23.37 -1.09
CA TRP A 53 -10.42 24.57 -0.89
C TRP A 53 -11.90 24.35 -1.23
N ILE A 54 -12.21 23.26 -1.95
CA ILE A 54 -13.58 22.87 -2.26
C ILE A 54 -14.23 22.25 -1.01
N HIS A 55 -15.44 22.68 -0.70
CA HIS A 55 -16.25 22.13 0.39
C HIS A 55 -17.56 21.54 -0.14
N PRO A 56 -18.09 20.49 0.45
CA PRO A 56 -17.55 19.66 1.55
C PRO A 56 -16.38 18.75 1.11
N VAL A 57 -15.78 18.00 2.04
CA VAL A 57 -14.69 17.02 1.77
C VAL A 57 -15.04 16.05 0.65
N ALA A 58 -16.28 15.60 0.57
CA ALA A 58 -16.77 14.73 -0.49
C ALA A 58 -16.58 15.35 -1.89
N SER A 59 -16.90 16.64 -2.06
CA SER A 59 -16.74 17.34 -3.35
C SER A 59 -15.25 17.51 -3.72
N ALA A 60 -14.39 17.81 -2.75
CA ALA A 60 -12.94 17.86 -2.96
C ALA A 60 -12.42 16.49 -3.43
N TYR A 61 -12.81 15.43 -2.74
CA TYR A 61 -12.41 14.05 -3.07
C TYR A 61 -12.85 13.65 -4.47
N GLU A 62 -14.12 13.91 -4.85
CA GLU A 62 -14.64 13.65 -6.20
C GLU A 62 -13.87 14.42 -7.27
N THR A 63 -13.53 15.68 -7.00
CA THR A 63 -12.77 16.51 -7.94
C THR A 63 -11.36 15.97 -8.12
N ILE A 64 -10.66 15.62 -7.04
CA ILE A 64 -9.30 15.07 -7.10
C ILE A 64 -9.29 13.77 -7.90
N LYS A 65 -10.17 12.82 -7.60
CA LYS A 65 -10.29 11.55 -8.33
C LYS A 65 -10.52 11.77 -9.82
N THR A 66 -11.41 12.70 -10.17
CA THR A 66 -11.73 13.02 -11.57
C THR A 66 -10.51 13.60 -12.29
N VAL A 67 -9.83 14.56 -11.68
CA VAL A 67 -8.62 15.18 -12.27
C VAL A 67 -7.50 14.14 -12.42
N GLN A 68 -7.29 13.31 -11.42
CA GLN A 68 -6.28 12.24 -11.46
C GLN A 68 -6.54 11.23 -12.58
N ALA A 69 -7.80 10.88 -12.83
CA ALA A 69 -8.15 10.00 -13.95
C ALA A 69 -7.77 10.62 -15.30
N PHE A 70 -8.03 11.90 -15.52
CA PHE A 70 -7.61 12.60 -16.74
C PHE A 70 -6.08 12.73 -16.84
N VAL A 71 -5.41 13.05 -15.73
CA VAL A 71 -3.95 13.16 -15.69
C VAL A 71 -3.29 11.82 -16.04
N MET A 72 -3.74 10.73 -15.45
CA MET A 72 -3.19 9.40 -15.72
C MET A 72 -3.44 8.98 -17.18
N ALA A 73 -4.65 9.22 -17.71
CA ALA A 73 -5.00 8.95 -19.10
C ALA A 73 -4.17 9.81 -20.09
N ALA A 74 -3.68 10.99 -19.68
CA ALA A 74 -2.82 11.84 -20.52
C ALA A 74 -1.49 11.16 -20.87
N ALA A 75 -1.11 10.05 -20.23
CA ALA A 75 0.00 9.20 -20.64
C ALA A 75 -0.10 8.72 -22.10
N ILE A 76 -1.32 8.72 -22.69
CA ILE A 76 -1.55 8.37 -24.11
C ILE A 76 -0.70 9.27 -25.05
N PHE A 77 -0.54 10.55 -24.74
CA PHE A 77 0.19 11.50 -25.58
C PHE A 77 1.68 11.17 -25.69
N PRO A 78 2.46 11.11 -24.58
CA PRO A 78 3.86 10.72 -24.64
C PRO A 78 4.06 9.28 -25.12
N ALA A 79 3.13 8.35 -24.84
CA ALA A 79 3.17 6.99 -25.37
C ALA A 79 3.01 6.97 -26.90
N TYR A 80 2.08 7.73 -27.46
CA TYR A 80 1.94 7.89 -28.89
C TYR A 80 3.20 8.49 -29.53
N LEU A 81 3.75 9.56 -28.95
CA LEU A 81 4.97 10.21 -29.43
C LEU A 81 6.18 9.27 -29.36
N LEU A 82 6.29 8.46 -28.30
CA LEU A 82 7.32 7.42 -28.16
C LEU A 82 7.17 6.39 -29.31
N ALA A 83 5.97 5.88 -29.50
CA ALA A 83 5.66 4.88 -30.52
C ALA A 83 5.94 5.41 -31.95
N ARG A 84 5.63 6.69 -32.21
CA ARG A 84 5.89 7.35 -33.52
C ARG A 84 7.36 7.45 -33.90
N LEU A 85 8.28 7.26 -32.96
CA LEU A 85 9.73 7.21 -33.28
C LEU A 85 10.10 5.93 -34.04
N VAL A 86 9.32 4.86 -33.92
CA VAL A 86 9.65 3.53 -34.47
C VAL A 86 8.52 2.86 -35.29
N LEU A 87 7.29 3.39 -35.22
CA LEU A 87 6.07 2.79 -35.78
C LEU A 87 5.32 3.73 -36.72
N THR A 88 4.48 3.13 -37.59
CA THR A 88 3.47 3.85 -38.36
C THR A 88 2.34 4.39 -37.46
N PRO A 89 1.52 5.38 -37.91
CA PRO A 89 0.50 6.00 -37.10
C PRO A 89 -0.50 5.03 -36.46
N GLY A 90 -0.97 4.04 -37.21
CA GLY A 90 -1.96 3.06 -36.72
C GLY A 90 -1.41 2.19 -35.58
N TRP A 91 -0.21 1.66 -35.75
CA TRP A 91 0.45 0.87 -34.71
C TRP A 91 0.90 1.71 -33.52
N ALA A 92 1.25 2.97 -33.74
CA ALA A 92 1.52 3.90 -32.65
C ALA A 92 0.26 4.19 -31.83
N LEU A 93 -0.91 4.29 -32.49
CA LEU A 93 -2.19 4.45 -31.80
C LEU A 93 -2.53 3.20 -30.95
N PHE A 94 -2.31 1.99 -31.50
CA PHE A 94 -2.47 0.74 -30.75
C PHE A 94 -1.62 0.76 -29.46
N ALA A 95 -0.33 1.12 -29.57
CA ALA A 95 0.55 1.15 -28.42
C ALA A 95 0.11 2.21 -27.38
N ALA A 96 -0.33 3.37 -27.83
CA ALA A 96 -0.82 4.43 -26.98
C ALA A 96 -2.13 4.05 -26.25
N VAL A 97 -3.07 3.43 -26.96
CA VAL A 97 -4.31 2.92 -26.37
C VAL A 97 -4.01 1.79 -25.38
N GLY A 98 -3.13 0.84 -25.73
CA GLY A 98 -2.70 -0.22 -24.82
C GLY A 98 -2.16 0.36 -23.50
N THR A 99 -1.39 1.44 -23.57
CA THR A 99 -0.85 2.12 -22.39
C THR A 99 -1.94 2.58 -21.41
N ILE A 100 -3.11 3.03 -21.92
CA ILE A 100 -4.19 3.56 -21.08
C ILE A 100 -5.36 2.60 -20.86
N VAL A 101 -5.29 1.36 -21.32
CA VAL A 101 -6.25 0.30 -20.97
C VAL A 101 -5.60 -0.79 -20.11
N ALA A 102 -4.34 -0.63 -19.74
CA ALA A 102 -3.64 -1.56 -18.85
C ALA A 102 -4.23 -1.53 -17.43
N PRO A 103 -4.16 -2.65 -16.68
CA PRO A 103 -4.66 -2.74 -15.29
C PRO A 103 -4.12 -1.64 -14.36
N ALA A 104 -2.99 -1.03 -14.71
CA ALA A 104 -2.43 0.13 -14.02
C ALA A 104 -3.41 1.31 -13.92
N LEU A 105 -4.37 1.45 -14.85
CA LEU A 105 -5.33 2.56 -14.83
C LEU A 105 -6.30 2.50 -13.65
N SER A 106 -6.46 1.35 -13.01
CA SER A 106 -7.25 1.21 -11.77
C SER A 106 -6.70 2.07 -10.62
N TYR A 107 -5.41 2.48 -10.65
CA TYR A 107 -4.88 3.47 -9.69
C TYR A 107 -5.44 4.88 -9.92
N SER A 108 -6.06 5.19 -11.05
CA SER A 108 -6.46 6.56 -11.38
C SER A 108 -7.40 7.24 -10.36
N PRO A 109 -8.35 6.56 -9.69
CA PRO A 109 -9.20 7.18 -8.67
C PRO A 109 -8.61 7.12 -7.26
N ILE A 110 -7.41 6.57 -7.07
CA ILE A 110 -6.77 6.40 -5.77
C ILE A 110 -5.91 7.64 -5.48
N LEU A 111 -6.00 8.21 -4.28
CA LEU A 111 -5.23 9.40 -3.89
C LEU A 111 -3.77 9.04 -3.56
N VAL A 112 -3.06 8.54 -4.56
CA VAL A 112 -1.66 8.12 -4.50
C VAL A 112 -0.85 8.83 -5.58
N GLU A 113 0.42 8.55 -5.64
CA GLU A 113 1.33 9.21 -6.58
C GLU A 113 1.21 8.69 -8.03
N GLU A 114 0.74 7.45 -8.24
CA GLU A 114 0.71 6.77 -9.53
C GLU A 114 -0.02 7.55 -10.64
N PRO A 115 -1.18 8.17 -10.39
CA PRO A 115 -1.87 8.92 -11.43
C PRO A 115 -1.05 10.04 -12.05
N TRP A 116 -0.17 10.65 -11.28
CA TRP A 116 0.74 11.71 -11.72
C TRP A 116 2.07 11.15 -12.23
N ALA A 117 2.56 10.09 -11.59
CA ALA A 117 3.84 9.45 -11.89
C ALA A 117 3.83 8.72 -13.25
N TYR A 118 2.70 8.11 -13.61
CA TYR A 118 2.58 7.33 -14.83
C TYR A 118 2.81 8.16 -16.12
N PRO A 119 2.12 9.30 -16.34
CA PRO A 119 2.42 10.17 -17.47
C PRO A 119 3.80 10.82 -17.39
N ALA A 120 4.30 11.17 -16.19
CA ALA A 120 5.63 11.74 -16.00
C ALA A 120 6.74 10.74 -16.41
N ALA A 121 6.64 9.49 -15.99
CA ALA A 121 7.56 8.42 -16.38
C ALA A 121 7.51 8.16 -17.89
N THR A 122 6.31 8.10 -18.48
CA THR A 122 6.12 7.89 -19.92
C THR A 122 6.73 9.03 -20.73
N LEU A 123 6.57 10.29 -20.26
CA LEU A 123 7.20 11.47 -20.84
C LEU A 123 8.73 11.38 -20.78
N ALA A 124 9.28 11.01 -19.61
CA ALA A 124 10.72 10.88 -19.42
C ALA A 124 11.31 9.79 -20.34
N LEU A 125 10.64 8.64 -20.47
CA LEU A 125 11.04 7.56 -21.37
C LEU A 125 11.00 8.00 -22.84
N TRP A 126 9.94 8.69 -23.28
CA TRP A 126 9.87 9.24 -24.63
C TRP A 126 11.03 10.21 -24.91
N LEU A 127 11.28 11.16 -24.00
CA LEU A 127 12.35 12.14 -24.16
C LEU A 127 13.74 11.49 -24.10
N ALA A 128 13.94 10.44 -23.30
CA ALA A 128 15.17 9.66 -23.25
C ALA A 128 15.44 8.97 -24.60
N VAL A 129 14.43 8.33 -25.21
CA VAL A 129 14.56 7.73 -26.55
C VAL A 129 14.83 8.79 -27.59
N ARG A 130 14.10 9.91 -27.59
CA ARG A 130 14.29 11.01 -28.53
C ARG A 130 15.68 11.65 -28.41
N ALA A 131 16.19 11.87 -27.19
CA ALA A 131 17.51 12.42 -26.96
C ALA A 131 18.62 11.46 -27.43
N THR A 132 18.40 10.15 -27.28
CA THR A 132 19.33 9.12 -27.75
C THR A 132 19.31 8.99 -29.28
N ASP A 133 18.14 9.16 -29.93
CA ASP A 133 18.00 9.10 -31.38
C ASP A 133 18.55 10.35 -32.06
N ARG A 134 18.25 11.55 -31.56
CA ARG A 134 18.66 12.84 -32.07
C ARG A 134 19.41 13.64 -30.98
N PRO A 135 20.69 13.31 -30.73
CA PRO A 135 21.45 13.88 -29.63
C PRO A 135 21.79 15.35 -29.86
N THR A 136 21.16 16.21 -29.07
CA THR A 136 21.46 17.63 -28.95
C THR A 136 21.54 18.02 -27.49
N ARG A 137 22.22 19.13 -27.17
CA ARG A 137 22.27 19.63 -25.78
C ARG A 137 20.86 19.87 -25.22
N ALA A 138 19.99 20.47 -26.05
CA ALA A 138 18.61 20.76 -25.66
C ALA A 138 17.78 19.45 -25.40
N SER A 139 17.93 18.45 -26.30
CA SER A 139 17.19 17.19 -26.11
C SER A 139 17.61 16.45 -24.84
N PHE A 140 18.91 16.48 -24.48
CA PHE A 140 19.39 15.91 -23.23
C PHE A 140 18.97 16.73 -22.02
N ALA A 141 19.00 18.05 -22.09
CA ALA A 141 18.53 18.91 -21.01
C ALA A 141 17.04 18.65 -20.72
N LEU A 142 16.20 18.51 -21.78
CA LEU A 142 14.78 18.18 -21.65
C LEU A 142 14.56 16.77 -21.08
N ALA A 143 15.31 15.77 -21.54
CA ALA A 143 15.21 14.40 -21.03
C ALA A 143 15.63 14.35 -19.55
N PHE A 144 16.72 15.02 -19.19
CA PHE A 144 17.18 15.11 -17.81
C PHE A 144 16.15 15.82 -16.92
N ALA A 145 15.63 16.97 -17.37
CA ALA A 145 14.60 17.71 -16.64
C ALA A 145 13.33 16.86 -16.43
N ALA A 146 12.90 16.11 -17.45
CA ALA A 146 11.76 15.20 -17.33
C ALA A 146 12.03 14.06 -16.32
N CYS A 147 13.25 13.50 -16.29
CA CYS A 147 13.64 12.52 -15.28
C CYS A 147 13.61 13.14 -13.87
N VAL A 148 14.10 14.36 -13.70
CA VAL A 148 14.04 15.07 -12.40
C VAL A 148 12.59 15.30 -11.98
N VAL A 149 11.73 15.80 -12.88
CA VAL A 149 10.31 15.98 -12.58
C VAL A 149 9.64 14.66 -12.21
N ALA A 150 9.93 13.57 -12.92
CA ALA A 150 9.39 12.25 -12.60
C ALA A 150 9.79 11.82 -11.16
N VAL A 151 11.06 12.02 -10.77
CA VAL A 151 11.53 11.70 -9.40
C VAL A 151 10.87 12.61 -8.36
N LEU A 152 10.67 13.89 -8.65
CA LEU A 152 9.97 14.81 -7.75
C LEU A 152 8.49 14.45 -7.58
N VAL A 153 7.85 13.88 -8.61
CA VAL A 153 6.48 13.36 -8.51
C VAL A 153 6.45 12.07 -7.69
N ARG A 154 7.45 11.19 -7.90
CA ARG A 154 7.55 9.93 -7.16
C ARG A 154 9.02 9.50 -7.09
N SER A 155 9.57 9.43 -5.90
CA SER A 155 10.99 9.10 -5.66
C SER A 155 11.43 7.80 -6.33
N GLN A 156 10.54 6.84 -6.43
CA GLN A 156 10.74 5.54 -7.07
C GLN A 156 11.07 5.65 -8.57
N LEU A 157 10.70 6.74 -9.23
CA LEU A 157 11.03 6.99 -10.63
C LEU A 157 12.50 7.36 -10.87
N VAL A 158 13.36 7.29 -9.84
CA VAL A 158 14.82 7.31 -10.05
C VAL A 158 15.26 6.24 -11.07
N ALA A 159 14.50 5.18 -11.23
CA ALA A 159 14.72 4.13 -12.25
C ALA A 159 14.72 4.68 -13.69
N VAL A 160 14.04 5.80 -14.00
CA VAL A 160 14.08 6.41 -15.36
C VAL A 160 15.46 6.95 -15.73
N PHE A 161 16.30 7.30 -14.72
CA PHE A 161 17.69 7.67 -14.98
C PHE A 161 18.51 6.48 -15.48
N GLY A 162 18.20 5.25 -15.06
CA GLY A 162 18.82 4.04 -15.61
C GLY A 162 18.51 3.88 -17.11
N ALA A 163 17.28 4.19 -17.51
CA ALA A 163 16.89 4.20 -18.92
C ALA A 163 17.65 5.25 -19.73
N LEU A 164 17.76 6.49 -19.23
CA LEU A 164 18.52 7.56 -19.86
C LEU A 164 20.02 7.23 -19.91
N ALA A 165 20.58 6.67 -18.83
CA ALA A 165 21.99 6.26 -18.78
C ALA A 165 22.31 5.19 -19.82
N ALA A 166 21.43 4.21 -20.03
CA ALA A 166 21.63 3.20 -21.07
C ALA A 166 21.67 3.83 -22.49
N GLY A 167 20.82 4.81 -22.77
CA GLY A 167 20.89 5.59 -24.01
C GLY A 167 22.23 6.32 -24.16
N LEU A 168 22.71 6.99 -23.12
CA LEU A 168 24.01 7.69 -23.10
C LEU A 168 25.17 6.71 -23.28
N LEU A 169 25.13 5.54 -22.65
CA LEU A 169 26.15 4.50 -22.80
C LEU A 169 26.25 4.01 -24.25
N VAL A 170 25.11 3.78 -24.91
CA VAL A 170 25.11 3.38 -26.34
C VAL A 170 25.66 4.47 -27.23
N LEU A 171 25.33 5.74 -26.99
CA LEU A 171 25.91 6.87 -27.74
C LEU A 171 27.41 7.03 -27.50
N GLY A 172 27.85 6.95 -26.24
CA GLY A 172 29.28 6.98 -25.89
C GLY A 172 30.06 5.85 -26.53
N TRP A 173 29.52 4.62 -26.45
CA TRP A 173 30.12 3.44 -27.07
C TRP A 173 30.29 3.55 -28.58
N ARG A 174 29.39 4.23 -29.28
CA ARG A 174 29.40 4.45 -30.73
C ARG A 174 30.08 5.76 -31.15
N SER A 175 30.56 6.55 -30.21
CA SER A 175 31.29 7.81 -30.54
C SER A 175 32.52 7.50 -31.38
N ALA A 176 32.92 8.49 -32.20
CA ALA A 176 34.11 8.36 -33.04
C ALA A 176 35.38 8.13 -32.21
N TRP A 177 35.46 8.77 -31.04
CA TRP A 177 36.53 8.60 -30.08
C TRP A 177 36.60 7.15 -29.54
N MET A 178 35.49 6.62 -29.05
CA MET A 178 35.43 5.28 -28.50
C MET A 178 35.67 4.20 -29.58
N ARG A 179 35.20 4.45 -30.83
CA ARG A 179 35.49 3.52 -31.95
C ARG A 179 36.96 3.45 -32.27
N ARG A 180 37.65 4.62 -32.31
CA ARG A 180 39.11 4.69 -32.52
C ARG A 180 39.85 3.97 -31.39
N TYR A 181 39.46 4.23 -30.15
CA TYR A 181 40.06 3.61 -28.99
C TYR A 181 39.88 2.08 -29.01
N ARG A 182 38.68 1.58 -29.28
CA ARG A 182 38.44 0.12 -29.38
C ARG A 182 39.17 -0.55 -30.55
N ALA A 183 39.45 0.18 -31.61
CA ALA A 183 40.22 -0.36 -32.73
C ALA A 183 41.66 -0.73 -32.34
N THR A 184 42.18 -0.18 -31.22
CA THR A 184 43.47 -0.54 -30.65
C THR A 184 43.44 -1.70 -29.65
N TRP A 185 42.23 -2.21 -29.30
CA TRP A 185 42.08 -3.23 -28.30
C TRP A 185 42.51 -4.60 -28.80
N SER A 186 43.32 -5.28 -28.00
CA SER A 186 43.50 -6.72 -28.10
C SER A 186 42.28 -7.49 -27.55
N ARG A 187 42.22 -8.78 -27.81
CA ARG A 187 41.19 -9.64 -27.20
C ARG A 187 41.19 -9.61 -25.67
N TRP A 188 42.34 -9.35 -25.06
CA TRP A 188 42.48 -9.26 -23.61
C TRP A 188 41.98 -7.91 -23.07
N ASP A 189 42.16 -6.82 -23.80
CA ASP A 189 41.60 -5.53 -23.45
C ASP A 189 40.07 -5.56 -23.51
N ALA A 190 39.52 -6.20 -24.52
CA ALA A 190 38.07 -6.38 -24.64
C ALA A 190 37.53 -7.28 -23.49
N ALA A 191 38.20 -8.37 -23.15
CA ALA A 191 37.84 -9.21 -22.03
C ALA A 191 37.93 -8.45 -20.70
N GLY A 192 39.04 -7.73 -20.47
CA GLY A 192 39.24 -6.88 -19.30
C GLY A 192 38.14 -5.82 -19.12
N PHE A 193 37.75 -5.14 -20.22
CA PHE A 193 36.66 -4.18 -20.18
C PHE A 193 35.34 -4.81 -19.72
N TRP A 194 34.99 -5.99 -20.27
CA TRP A 194 33.74 -6.64 -19.90
C TRP A 194 33.77 -7.20 -18.45
N VAL A 195 34.92 -7.66 -17.98
CA VAL A 195 35.11 -8.08 -16.57
C VAL A 195 34.95 -6.87 -15.64
N LEU A 196 35.55 -5.71 -15.98
CA LEU A 196 35.42 -4.49 -15.21
C LEU A 196 33.98 -3.95 -15.24
N ALA A 197 33.31 -3.98 -16.40
CA ALA A 197 31.91 -3.59 -16.52
C ALA A 197 30.98 -4.49 -15.69
N ALA A 198 31.19 -5.80 -15.73
CA ALA A 198 30.46 -6.75 -14.90
C ALA A 198 30.77 -6.53 -13.40
N GLY A 199 32.03 -6.34 -13.04
CA GLY A 199 32.45 -6.04 -11.68
C GLY A 199 31.85 -4.73 -11.16
N ALA A 200 31.81 -3.67 -11.98
CA ALA A 200 31.16 -2.41 -11.65
C ALA A 200 29.64 -2.59 -11.45
N LEU A 201 28.99 -3.35 -12.33
CA LEU A 201 27.57 -3.67 -12.18
C LEU A 201 27.30 -4.45 -10.88
N ILE A 202 28.12 -5.47 -10.59
CA ILE A 202 28.05 -6.25 -9.34
C ILE A 202 28.28 -5.33 -8.13
N ALA A 203 29.26 -4.42 -8.20
CA ALA A 203 29.52 -3.46 -7.14
C ALA A 203 28.32 -2.52 -6.92
N VAL A 204 27.75 -1.95 -8.00
CA VAL A 204 26.54 -1.13 -7.89
C VAL A 204 25.41 -1.91 -7.24
N VAL A 205 25.17 -3.14 -7.67
CA VAL A 205 24.16 -4.04 -7.09
C VAL A 205 24.48 -4.38 -5.62
N ALA A 206 25.76 -4.61 -5.29
CA ALA A 206 26.19 -4.96 -3.95
C ALA A 206 26.10 -3.80 -2.96
N PHE A 207 26.37 -2.57 -3.42
CA PHE A 207 26.38 -1.36 -2.59
C PHE A 207 25.11 -0.50 -2.75
N ALA A 208 24.21 -0.85 -3.68
CA ALA A 208 22.92 -0.19 -3.78
C ALA A 208 22.13 -0.43 -2.49
N GLY A 209 21.66 0.63 -1.87
CA GLY A 209 20.88 0.57 -0.64
C GLY A 209 21.63 0.90 0.65
N HIS A 210 22.97 0.88 0.67
CA HIS A 210 23.76 1.21 1.87
C HIS A 210 23.61 2.65 2.38
N ARG A 211 22.95 3.52 1.64
CA ARG A 211 22.76 4.93 2.01
C ARG A 211 21.35 5.30 2.44
N SER A 212 20.39 4.38 2.35
CA SER A 212 19.05 4.62 2.89
C SER A 212 18.82 3.69 4.07
N THR A 213 18.69 4.23 5.26
CA THR A 213 18.48 3.48 6.51
C THR A 213 17.27 2.56 6.44
N GLU A 214 16.21 2.94 5.71
CA GLU A 214 15.00 2.15 5.55
C GLU A 214 15.19 0.90 4.67
N TRP A 215 16.18 0.91 3.75
CA TRP A 215 16.36 -0.14 2.75
C TRP A 215 17.65 -0.94 2.95
N GLU A 216 18.45 -0.55 3.93
CA GLU A 216 19.74 -1.18 4.21
C GLU A 216 19.59 -2.66 4.53
N ASP A 217 18.64 -3.00 5.39
CA ASP A 217 18.36 -4.39 5.76
C ASP A 217 17.90 -5.22 4.54
N ALA A 218 16.99 -4.67 3.70
CA ALA A 218 16.53 -5.34 2.50
C ALA A 218 17.68 -5.56 1.50
N ALA A 219 18.51 -4.55 1.26
CA ALA A 219 19.58 -4.60 0.27
C ALA A 219 20.79 -5.43 0.72
N THR A 220 21.07 -5.52 2.02
CA THR A 220 22.26 -6.19 2.57
C THR A 220 21.99 -7.60 3.04
N GLN A 221 20.88 -7.85 3.71
CA GLN A 221 20.62 -9.10 4.40
C GLN A 221 19.84 -10.12 3.55
N TRP A 222 19.03 -9.66 2.57
CA TRP A 222 18.02 -10.49 1.91
C TRP A 222 18.15 -10.59 0.39
N LYS A 223 19.35 -10.59 -0.15
CA LYS A 223 19.59 -10.62 -1.62
C LYS A 223 18.89 -11.77 -2.35
N GLY A 224 18.80 -12.96 -1.75
CA GLY A 224 18.06 -14.08 -2.32
C GLY A 224 16.57 -13.77 -2.49
N ARG A 225 15.97 -13.12 -1.50
CA ARG A 225 14.56 -12.69 -1.55
C ARG A 225 14.32 -11.62 -2.61
N MET A 226 15.29 -10.77 -2.92
CA MET A 226 15.16 -9.77 -3.98
C MET A 226 14.92 -10.41 -5.35
N ILE A 227 15.60 -11.51 -5.65
CA ILE A 227 15.39 -12.28 -6.90
C ILE A 227 13.97 -12.88 -6.89
N GLU A 228 13.57 -13.48 -5.80
CA GLU A 228 12.25 -14.08 -5.62
C GLU A 228 11.12 -13.07 -5.82
N TYR A 229 11.09 -12.00 -5.03
CA TYR A 229 10.03 -11.00 -5.07
C TYR A 229 10.05 -10.16 -6.35
N GLY A 230 11.24 -9.87 -6.89
CA GLY A 230 11.37 -9.24 -8.20
C GLY A 230 10.80 -10.10 -9.32
N SER A 231 11.02 -11.42 -9.25
CA SER A 231 10.45 -12.38 -10.21
C SER A 231 8.93 -12.46 -10.09
N TRP A 232 8.38 -12.46 -8.88
CA TRP A 232 6.94 -12.45 -8.65
C TRP A 232 6.28 -11.18 -9.17
N ALA A 233 6.91 -10.03 -8.96
CA ALA A 233 6.45 -8.77 -9.55
C ALA A 233 6.45 -8.83 -11.08
N GLY A 234 7.50 -9.39 -11.68
CA GLY A 234 7.60 -9.60 -13.13
C GLY A 234 6.53 -10.54 -13.67
N GLY A 235 6.21 -11.61 -12.94
CA GLY A 235 5.14 -12.54 -13.32
C GLY A 235 3.76 -11.91 -13.25
N ALA A 236 3.45 -11.17 -12.17
CA ALA A 236 2.20 -10.43 -12.05
C ALA A 236 2.04 -9.39 -13.17
N PHE A 237 3.09 -8.64 -13.49
CA PHE A 237 3.12 -7.69 -14.61
C PHE A 237 2.87 -8.38 -15.96
N ALA A 238 3.49 -9.55 -16.19
CA ALA A 238 3.27 -10.31 -17.42
C ALA A 238 1.82 -10.80 -17.53
N ILE A 239 1.23 -11.28 -16.44
CA ILE A 239 -0.17 -11.71 -16.37
C ILE A 239 -1.09 -10.52 -16.65
N GLY A 240 -0.89 -9.41 -15.99
CA GLY A 240 -1.72 -8.21 -16.14
C GLY A 240 -1.77 -7.69 -17.56
N LEU A 241 -0.62 -7.61 -18.24
CA LEU A 241 -0.53 -7.15 -19.62
C LEU A 241 -1.00 -8.20 -20.67
N GLY A 242 -1.32 -9.43 -20.26
CA GLY A 242 -1.78 -10.49 -21.17
C GLY A 242 -0.65 -11.23 -21.88
N VAL A 243 0.50 -11.37 -21.24
CA VAL A 243 1.68 -12.18 -21.65
C VAL A 243 2.41 -11.65 -22.91
N VAL A 244 1.70 -11.44 -24.02
CA VAL A 244 2.29 -10.99 -25.30
C VAL A 244 3.14 -9.72 -25.13
N PRO A 245 2.68 -8.64 -24.46
CA PRO A 245 3.51 -7.45 -24.27
C PRO A 245 4.77 -7.69 -23.42
N ALA A 246 4.72 -8.58 -22.44
CA ALA A 246 5.88 -8.92 -21.64
C ALA A 246 6.92 -9.71 -22.45
N VAL A 247 6.49 -10.68 -23.25
CA VAL A 247 7.37 -11.41 -24.17
C VAL A 247 7.97 -10.45 -25.20
N ALA A 248 7.17 -9.55 -25.77
CA ALA A 248 7.63 -8.58 -26.76
C ALA A 248 8.64 -7.59 -26.18
N LEU A 249 8.41 -7.12 -24.95
CA LEU A 249 9.33 -6.21 -24.21
C LEU A 249 10.74 -6.80 -24.10
N LEU A 250 10.86 -8.10 -23.84
CA LEU A 250 12.14 -8.79 -23.75
C LEU A 250 12.69 -9.15 -25.15
N ALA A 251 11.82 -9.64 -26.05
CA ALA A 251 12.24 -10.07 -27.37
C ALA A 251 12.79 -8.92 -28.23
N VAL A 252 12.29 -7.68 -28.06
CA VAL A 252 12.81 -6.52 -28.79
C VAL A 252 14.28 -6.23 -28.48
N LEU A 253 14.80 -6.68 -27.35
CA LEU A 253 16.22 -6.57 -26.99
C LEU A 253 17.11 -7.44 -27.89
N GLY A 254 16.55 -8.50 -28.48
CA GLY A 254 17.23 -9.40 -29.41
C GLY A 254 17.15 -8.98 -30.88
N VAL A 255 16.56 -7.85 -31.22
CA VAL A 255 16.42 -7.34 -32.61
C VAL A 255 17.77 -7.27 -33.31
N PRO A 256 17.90 -7.79 -34.59
CA PRO A 256 19.17 -7.84 -35.30
C PRO A 256 19.80 -6.47 -35.55
N ALA A 257 21.14 -6.45 -35.73
CA ALA A 257 21.90 -5.23 -35.97
C ALA A 257 21.35 -4.38 -37.12
N ARG A 258 20.98 -5.02 -38.24
CA ARG A 258 20.39 -4.37 -39.42
C ARG A 258 19.10 -3.57 -39.11
N GLU A 259 18.28 -4.08 -38.19
CA GLU A 259 17.06 -3.38 -37.77
C GLU A 259 17.40 -2.26 -36.76
N ARG A 260 18.41 -2.48 -35.89
CA ARG A 260 18.88 -1.46 -34.95
C ARG A 260 19.53 -0.26 -35.64
N ASP A 261 19.95 -0.38 -36.89
CA ASP A 261 20.48 0.76 -37.65
C ASP A 261 19.38 1.69 -38.19
N ARG A 262 18.12 1.29 -38.13
CA ARG A 262 16.98 2.16 -38.45
C ARG A 262 16.86 3.30 -37.45
N PRO A 263 16.43 4.50 -37.90
CA PRO A 263 16.19 5.63 -37.02
C PRO A 263 15.25 5.27 -35.87
N GLY A 264 15.58 5.70 -34.66
CA GLY A 264 14.80 5.52 -33.45
C GLY A 264 14.88 4.12 -32.82
N VAL A 265 15.01 3.02 -33.62
CA VAL A 265 14.97 1.64 -33.09
C VAL A 265 16.09 1.35 -32.11
N ARG A 266 17.32 1.76 -32.45
CA ARG A 266 18.47 1.57 -31.55
C ARG A 266 18.29 2.32 -30.23
N ALA A 267 17.83 3.55 -30.31
CA ALA A 267 17.57 4.36 -29.11
C ALA A 267 16.49 3.73 -28.26
N PHE A 268 15.40 3.28 -28.88
CA PHE A 268 14.32 2.57 -28.22
C PHE A 268 14.80 1.29 -27.51
N VAL A 269 15.55 0.42 -28.22
CA VAL A 269 16.09 -0.82 -27.61
C VAL A 269 17.02 -0.52 -26.44
N ALA A 270 17.92 0.50 -26.56
CA ALA A 270 18.85 0.85 -25.50
C ALA A 270 18.12 1.36 -24.25
N VAL A 271 17.19 2.30 -24.41
CA VAL A 271 16.41 2.88 -23.32
C VAL A 271 15.51 1.82 -22.69
N THR A 272 14.90 0.95 -23.50
CA THR A 272 14.08 -0.17 -23.00
C THR A 272 14.91 -1.14 -22.17
N ALA A 273 16.13 -1.51 -22.61
CA ALA A 273 17.02 -2.36 -21.82
C ALA A 273 17.35 -1.74 -20.46
N GLY A 274 17.72 -0.45 -20.45
CA GLY A 274 18.00 0.29 -19.21
C GLY A 274 16.77 0.37 -18.30
N ALA A 275 15.59 0.65 -18.86
CA ALA A 275 14.35 0.70 -18.12
C ALA A 275 14.00 -0.64 -17.48
N VAL A 276 14.05 -1.74 -18.26
CA VAL A 276 13.76 -3.09 -17.74
C VAL A 276 14.68 -3.42 -16.57
N VAL A 277 15.99 -3.20 -16.71
CA VAL A 277 16.96 -3.50 -15.65
C VAL A 277 16.72 -2.65 -14.41
N SER A 278 16.55 -1.33 -14.57
CA SER A 278 16.43 -0.42 -13.43
C SER A 278 15.10 -0.56 -12.69
N PHE A 279 13.97 -0.72 -13.40
CA PHE A 279 12.67 -0.93 -12.78
C PHE A 279 12.55 -2.32 -12.15
N ALA A 280 13.07 -3.38 -12.80
CA ALA A 280 13.09 -4.73 -12.21
C ALA A 280 13.92 -4.76 -10.93
N TRP A 281 15.10 -4.13 -10.95
CA TRP A 281 15.95 -4.00 -9.77
C TRP A 281 15.26 -3.24 -8.64
N TYR A 282 14.63 -2.11 -8.97
CA TYR A 282 13.87 -1.35 -8.00
C TYR A 282 12.72 -2.16 -7.39
N ALA A 283 11.93 -2.84 -8.23
CA ALA A 283 10.83 -3.68 -7.77
C ALA A 283 11.30 -4.83 -6.86
N ALA A 284 12.47 -5.40 -7.15
CA ALA A 284 13.09 -6.44 -6.32
C ALA A 284 13.43 -5.94 -4.91
N ILE A 285 14.07 -4.78 -4.78
CA ILE A 285 14.37 -4.15 -3.48
C ILE A 285 13.08 -3.83 -2.74
N LYS A 286 12.14 -3.16 -3.40
CA LYS A 286 10.88 -2.73 -2.78
C LYS A 286 10.03 -3.91 -2.33
N GLY A 287 9.95 -4.98 -3.13
CA GLY A 287 9.26 -6.21 -2.76
C GLY A 287 9.85 -6.86 -1.50
N THR A 288 11.17 -6.89 -1.38
CA THR A 288 11.83 -7.41 -0.17
C THR A 288 11.51 -6.55 1.06
N TYR A 289 11.56 -5.23 0.93
CA TYR A 289 11.20 -4.30 2.01
C TYR A 289 9.74 -4.46 2.45
N LEU A 290 8.81 -4.45 1.50
CA LEU A 290 7.37 -4.55 1.80
C LEU A 290 7.01 -5.92 2.38
N SER A 291 7.63 -6.99 1.94
CA SER A 291 7.39 -8.33 2.49
C SER A 291 7.83 -8.46 3.94
N THR A 292 8.84 -7.71 4.35
CA THR A 292 9.37 -7.74 5.71
C THR A 292 8.53 -6.89 6.66
N HIS A 293 8.08 -5.70 6.22
CA HIS A 293 7.41 -4.72 7.08
C HIS A 293 5.88 -4.77 6.99
N PHE A 294 5.32 -5.16 5.83
CA PHE A 294 3.88 -5.06 5.55
C PHE A 294 3.23 -6.35 5.07
N SER A 295 3.97 -7.46 5.05
CA SER A 295 3.50 -8.76 4.52
C SER A 295 3.02 -8.73 3.06
N SER A 296 3.37 -7.68 2.31
CA SER A 296 3.08 -7.55 0.88
C SER A 296 4.15 -8.28 0.08
N LEU A 297 3.78 -9.34 -0.64
CA LEU A 297 4.73 -10.24 -1.28
C LEU A 297 4.93 -9.96 -2.77
N VAL A 298 3.90 -9.54 -3.49
CA VAL A 298 3.95 -9.30 -4.94
C VAL A 298 3.74 -7.82 -5.19
N VAL A 299 4.73 -7.15 -5.78
CA VAL A 299 4.76 -5.69 -5.93
C VAL A 299 4.90 -5.31 -7.40
N GLU A 300 3.86 -5.60 -8.20
CA GLU A 300 3.75 -5.20 -9.61
C GLU A 300 3.71 -3.70 -9.79
N ARG A 301 3.13 -2.98 -8.83
CA ARG A 301 2.93 -1.52 -8.83
C ARG A 301 4.16 -0.73 -9.27
N ASN A 302 5.36 -1.26 -9.02
CA ASN A 302 6.61 -0.62 -9.42
C ASN A 302 7.04 -0.90 -10.87
N LEU A 303 6.43 -1.87 -11.55
CA LEU A 303 6.71 -2.24 -12.95
C LEU A 303 5.76 -1.63 -13.96
N ILE A 304 4.62 -1.06 -13.52
CA ILE A 304 3.59 -0.50 -14.44
C ILE A 304 4.17 0.53 -15.42
N TYR A 305 5.23 1.24 -15.03
CA TYR A 305 5.91 2.23 -15.87
C TYR A 305 6.62 1.63 -17.09
N LEU A 306 6.78 0.31 -17.15
CA LEU A 306 7.27 -0.42 -18.33
C LEU A 306 6.16 -0.69 -19.36
N ALA A 307 4.88 -0.56 -18.99
CA ALA A 307 3.77 -0.86 -19.90
C ALA A 307 3.83 -0.08 -21.23
N PRO A 308 4.12 1.23 -21.26
CA PRO A 308 4.26 1.96 -22.53
C PRO A 308 5.33 1.34 -23.45
N LEU A 309 6.49 0.95 -22.90
CA LEU A 309 7.55 0.29 -23.66
C LEU A 309 7.14 -1.10 -24.13
N ALA A 310 6.38 -1.86 -23.31
CA ALA A 310 5.89 -3.18 -23.67
C ALA A 310 4.89 -3.13 -24.84
N PHE A 311 3.97 -2.17 -24.83
CA PHE A 311 3.03 -1.99 -25.95
C PHE A 311 3.71 -1.48 -27.23
N VAL A 312 4.71 -0.58 -27.12
CA VAL A 312 5.51 -0.16 -28.28
C VAL A 312 6.32 -1.33 -28.83
N ALA A 313 6.94 -2.16 -27.98
CA ALA A 313 7.63 -3.38 -28.39
C ALA A 313 6.71 -4.36 -29.08
N THR A 314 5.50 -4.58 -28.52
CA THR A 314 4.46 -5.43 -29.13
C THR A 314 4.10 -4.95 -30.53
N ALA A 315 3.74 -3.67 -30.65
CA ALA A 315 3.41 -3.06 -31.92
C ALA A 315 4.56 -3.18 -32.92
N TYR A 316 5.80 -2.97 -32.46
CA TYR A 316 6.99 -3.08 -33.32
C TYR A 316 7.20 -4.49 -33.87
N LEU A 317 7.05 -5.53 -33.04
CA LEU A 317 7.16 -6.92 -33.50
C LEU A 317 6.02 -7.31 -34.43
N LEU A 318 4.80 -6.86 -34.17
CA LEU A 318 3.64 -7.14 -34.99
C LEU A 318 3.70 -6.43 -36.37
N GLU A 319 4.17 -5.17 -36.41
CA GLU A 319 4.30 -4.38 -37.63
C GLU A 319 5.47 -4.86 -38.50
N ARG A 320 6.64 -5.11 -37.89
CA ARG A 320 7.90 -5.28 -38.63
C ARG A 320 8.36 -6.74 -38.76
N ALA A 321 7.79 -7.66 -37.99
CA ALA A 321 8.27 -9.04 -37.91
C ALA A 321 9.80 -9.12 -37.61
N ALA A 322 10.30 -8.19 -36.75
CA ALA A 322 11.73 -7.87 -36.67
C ALA A 322 12.51 -8.72 -35.66
N ALA A 323 11.85 -9.44 -34.74
CA ALA A 323 12.56 -10.24 -33.75
C ALA A 323 12.96 -11.60 -34.34
N PRO A 324 14.19 -12.09 -34.11
CA PRO A 324 14.55 -13.43 -34.48
C PRO A 324 13.81 -14.43 -33.58
N VAL A 325 13.49 -15.62 -34.16
CA VAL A 325 12.73 -16.68 -33.47
C VAL A 325 13.34 -17.02 -32.12
N TRP A 326 14.67 -17.12 -32.04
CA TRP A 326 15.34 -17.44 -30.78
C TRP A 326 15.07 -16.41 -29.66
N ALA A 327 14.98 -15.12 -30.01
CA ALA A 327 14.71 -14.06 -29.03
C ALA A 327 13.28 -14.16 -28.50
N VAL A 328 12.31 -14.47 -29.34
CA VAL A 328 10.92 -14.73 -28.94
C VAL A 328 10.82 -15.94 -28.02
N VAL A 329 11.49 -17.05 -28.40
CA VAL A 329 11.47 -18.29 -27.61
C VAL A 329 12.13 -18.09 -26.24
N VAL A 330 13.32 -17.48 -26.21
CA VAL A 330 14.02 -17.21 -24.93
C VAL A 330 13.18 -16.27 -24.05
N SER A 331 12.62 -15.21 -24.61
CA SER A 331 11.75 -14.29 -23.86
C SER A 331 10.50 -14.97 -23.34
N GLY A 332 9.91 -15.86 -24.15
CA GLY A 332 8.77 -16.68 -23.73
C GLY A 332 9.13 -17.62 -22.58
N ALA A 333 10.30 -18.27 -22.63
CA ALA A 333 10.79 -19.14 -21.56
C ALA A 333 11.03 -18.34 -20.25
N VAL A 334 11.60 -17.14 -20.34
CA VAL A 334 11.75 -16.25 -19.18
C VAL A 334 10.41 -15.87 -18.59
N VAL A 335 9.46 -15.40 -19.42
CA VAL A 335 8.12 -15.01 -18.96
C VAL A 335 7.36 -16.20 -18.37
N LEU A 336 7.48 -17.40 -18.97
CA LEU A 336 6.92 -18.63 -18.42
C LEU A 336 7.48 -18.92 -17.01
N GLY A 337 8.80 -18.85 -16.88
CA GLY A 337 9.47 -19.04 -15.57
C GLY A 337 8.98 -18.05 -14.53
N LEU A 338 8.86 -16.75 -14.87
CA LEU A 338 8.33 -15.72 -13.98
C LEU A 338 6.89 -16.04 -13.55
N ILE A 339 6.02 -16.40 -14.49
CA ILE A 339 4.61 -16.70 -14.21
C ILE A 339 4.46 -17.95 -13.33
N VAL A 340 5.17 -19.04 -13.67
CA VAL A 340 5.10 -20.30 -12.91
C VAL A 340 5.63 -20.13 -11.49
N TRP A 341 6.63 -19.25 -11.30
CA TRP A 341 7.18 -18.97 -9.97
C TRP A 341 6.35 -18.02 -9.14
N THR A 342 5.39 -17.29 -9.75
CA THR A 342 4.57 -16.30 -9.05
C THR A 342 3.48 -16.97 -8.20
N PRO A 343 3.36 -16.64 -6.89
CA PRO A 343 2.35 -17.20 -6.01
C PRO A 343 0.97 -16.57 -6.30
N ILE A 344 0.26 -17.10 -7.29
CA ILE A 344 -1.07 -16.59 -7.70
C ILE A 344 -2.11 -16.65 -6.58
N ASP A 345 -1.95 -17.59 -5.63
CA ASP A 345 -2.85 -17.74 -4.47
C ASP A 345 -2.94 -16.47 -3.65
N ARG A 346 -1.81 -15.78 -3.46
CA ARG A 346 -1.77 -14.54 -2.67
C ARG A 346 -2.64 -13.43 -3.27
N GLY A 347 -2.64 -13.30 -4.60
CA GLY A 347 -3.49 -12.34 -5.29
C GLY A 347 -4.96 -12.72 -5.29
N LEU A 348 -5.27 -14.02 -5.37
CA LEU A 348 -6.65 -14.51 -5.36
C LEU A 348 -7.29 -14.38 -3.97
N ASP A 349 -6.55 -14.73 -2.90
CA ASP A 349 -7.05 -14.68 -1.53
C ASP A 349 -7.26 -13.24 -1.03
N ASN A 350 -6.45 -12.29 -1.52
CA ASN A 350 -6.46 -10.89 -1.06
C ASN A 350 -7.06 -9.92 -2.10
N PHE A 351 -7.87 -10.38 -3.03
CA PHE A 351 -8.46 -9.47 -4.03
C PHE A 351 -9.50 -8.50 -3.43
N PRO A 352 -9.48 -7.20 -3.78
CA PRO A 352 -8.54 -6.52 -4.69
C PRO A 352 -7.14 -6.39 -4.08
N TYR A 353 -6.12 -6.75 -4.85
CA TYR A 353 -4.74 -6.73 -4.39
C TYR A 353 -4.01 -5.49 -4.92
N TYR A 354 -3.93 -4.46 -4.10
CA TYR A 354 -3.49 -3.12 -4.51
C TYR A 354 -2.04 -3.02 -4.99
N GLU A 355 -1.18 -3.95 -4.60
CA GLU A 355 0.22 -3.95 -5.06
C GLU A 355 0.39 -4.68 -6.40
N ALA A 356 -0.65 -5.39 -6.90
CA ALA A 356 -0.60 -6.10 -8.17
C ALA A 356 -1.99 -6.24 -8.82
N HIS A 357 -2.45 -5.18 -9.47
CA HIS A 357 -3.72 -5.18 -10.21
C HIS A 357 -3.75 -6.16 -11.39
N GLY A 358 -2.59 -6.60 -11.87
CA GLY A 358 -2.48 -7.65 -12.89
C GLY A 358 -3.15 -8.96 -12.49
N PHE A 359 -3.34 -9.22 -11.20
CA PHE A 359 -4.06 -10.41 -10.73
C PHE A 359 -5.59 -10.33 -10.90
N ALA A 360 -6.14 -9.19 -11.28
CA ALA A 360 -7.59 -9.04 -11.46
C ALA A 360 -8.17 -10.03 -12.48
N ILE A 361 -7.45 -10.31 -13.58
CA ILE A 361 -7.89 -11.28 -14.58
C ILE A 361 -7.96 -12.71 -14.03
N LEU A 362 -7.07 -13.06 -13.07
CA LEU A 362 -7.10 -14.35 -12.40
C LEU A 362 -8.26 -14.42 -11.41
N ALA A 363 -8.53 -13.32 -10.70
CA ALA A 363 -9.66 -13.22 -9.80
C ALA A 363 -10.99 -13.32 -10.55
N LEU A 364 -11.10 -12.75 -11.75
CA LEU A 364 -12.23 -12.96 -12.66
C LEU A 364 -12.45 -14.45 -12.95
N ALA A 365 -11.39 -15.15 -13.38
CA ALA A 365 -11.50 -16.58 -13.71
C ALA A 365 -11.86 -17.43 -12.48
N ASN A 366 -11.32 -17.10 -11.30
CA ASN A 366 -11.58 -17.84 -10.07
C ASN A 366 -12.99 -17.58 -9.51
N ARG A 367 -13.44 -16.32 -9.46
CA ARG A 367 -14.69 -15.92 -8.79
C ARG A 367 -15.92 -16.07 -9.71
N GLU A 368 -15.81 -15.60 -10.95
CA GLU A 368 -16.96 -15.61 -11.87
C GLU A 368 -17.08 -16.92 -12.65
N TRP A 369 -15.94 -17.48 -13.10
CA TRP A 369 -15.94 -18.75 -13.84
C TRP A 369 -15.73 -19.97 -12.96
N HIS A 370 -15.51 -19.79 -11.66
CA HIS A 370 -15.28 -20.84 -10.67
C HIS A 370 -14.13 -21.79 -11.06
N TRP A 371 -13.09 -21.26 -11.73
CA TRP A 371 -11.94 -22.07 -12.08
C TRP A 371 -11.08 -22.32 -10.84
N PRO A 372 -10.72 -23.59 -10.57
CA PRO A 372 -9.75 -23.90 -9.53
C PRO A 372 -8.36 -23.37 -9.90
N ARG A 373 -7.52 -23.16 -8.92
CA ARG A 373 -6.19 -22.57 -9.06
C ARG A 373 -5.30 -23.31 -10.05
N ASP A 374 -5.32 -24.63 -10.02
CA ASP A 374 -4.54 -25.48 -10.94
C ASP A 374 -4.96 -25.27 -12.40
N ARG A 375 -6.25 -25.09 -12.66
CA ARG A 375 -6.76 -24.80 -13.99
C ARG A 375 -6.32 -23.42 -14.47
N ILE A 376 -6.30 -22.43 -13.57
CA ILE A 376 -5.81 -21.08 -13.89
C ILE A 376 -4.31 -21.14 -14.20
N ALA A 377 -3.50 -21.83 -13.38
CA ALA A 377 -2.07 -22.01 -13.63
C ALA A 377 -1.81 -22.70 -14.97
N LEU A 378 -2.53 -23.78 -15.29
CA LEU A 378 -2.43 -24.46 -16.57
C LEU A 378 -2.82 -23.56 -17.74
N ALA A 379 -3.90 -22.78 -17.60
CA ALA A 379 -4.34 -21.84 -18.63
C ALA A 379 -3.26 -20.77 -18.91
N LEU A 380 -2.61 -20.25 -17.90
CA LEU A 380 -1.50 -19.31 -18.06
C LEU A 380 -0.33 -19.92 -18.83
N VAL A 381 0.06 -21.16 -18.53
CA VAL A 381 1.10 -21.89 -19.30
C VAL A 381 0.70 -22.01 -20.77
N VAL A 382 -0.54 -22.41 -21.04
CA VAL A 382 -1.07 -22.52 -22.41
C VAL A 382 -1.05 -21.17 -23.13
N ILE A 383 -1.45 -20.09 -22.44
CA ILE A 383 -1.45 -18.73 -22.98
C ILE A 383 -0.01 -18.29 -23.33
N VAL A 384 0.99 -18.59 -22.49
CA VAL A 384 2.40 -18.28 -22.82
C VAL A 384 2.84 -19.02 -24.07
N ILE A 385 2.55 -20.32 -24.17
CA ILE A 385 2.91 -21.14 -25.35
C ILE A 385 2.25 -20.57 -26.60
N LEU A 386 0.95 -20.26 -26.53
CA LEU A 386 0.21 -19.66 -27.64
C LEU A 386 0.77 -18.28 -28.04
N ALA A 387 1.12 -17.43 -27.06
CA ALA A 387 1.73 -16.14 -27.30
C ALA A 387 3.05 -16.28 -28.06
N VAL A 388 3.92 -17.21 -27.62
CA VAL A 388 5.21 -17.49 -28.28
C VAL A 388 4.97 -18.02 -29.71
N VAL A 389 4.10 -18.98 -29.88
CA VAL A 389 3.77 -19.54 -31.22
C VAL A 389 3.24 -18.45 -32.16
N LEU A 390 2.30 -17.63 -31.70
CA LEU A 390 1.73 -16.53 -32.48
C LEU A 390 2.79 -15.50 -32.88
N LEU A 391 3.66 -15.09 -31.91
CA LEU A 391 4.76 -14.17 -32.20
C LEU A 391 5.80 -14.78 -33.18
N VAL A 392 6.14 -16.06 -33.05
CA VAL A 392 7.03 -16.77 -33.97
C VAL A 392 6.39 -16.84 -35.38
N LEU A 393 5.11 -17.16 -35.47
CA LEU A 393 4.38 -17.12 -36.74
C LEU A 393 4.38 -15.71 -37.37
N THR A 394 4.35 -14.65 -36.57
CA THR A 394 4.50 -13.28 -37.10
C THR A 394 5.92 -12.96 -37.55
N ALA A 395 6.93 -13.61 -37.04
CA ALA A 395 8.35 -13.37 -37.36
C ALA A 395 8.84 -14.18 -38.59
N THR A 396 8.10 -15.21 -39.04
CA THR A 396 8.50 -16.07 -40.13
C THR A 396 7.99 -15.57 -41.49
N PRO A 397 8.78 -15.71 -42.60
CA PRO A 397 8.36 -15.28 -43.93
C PRO A 397 7.30 -16.16 -44.57
N LEU A 398 6.86 -17.23 -43.94
CA LEU A 398 5.92 -18.24 -44.42
C LEU A 398 4.45 -17.76 -44.44
N ARG A 399 4.17 -16.48 -44.45
CA ARG A 399 2.80 -15.95 -44.45
C ARG A 399 2.18 -15.92 -45.84
N PRO A 400 1.16 -16.70 -46.13
CA PRO A 400 0.37 -16.49 -47.34
C PRO A 400 -0.49 -15.24 -47.22
N GLY A 401 -0.31 -14.29 -48.14
CA GLY A 401 -1.12 -13.11 -48.43
C GLY A 401 -1.99 -12.49 -47.32
N ARG A 402 -3.24 -12.88 -47.20
CA ARG A 402 -4.20 -12.30 -46.26
C ARG A 402 -3.89 -12.60 -44.78
N LEU A 403 -3.30 -13.74 -44.45
CA LEU A 403 -2.90 -14.09 -43.07
C LEU A 403 -1.85 -13.13 -42.50
N ALA A 404 -1.05 -12.52 -43.34
CA ALA A 404 -0.05 -11.54 -42.93
C ALA A 404 -0.66 -10.29 -42.27
N LEU A 405 -1.90 -9.93 -42.61
CA LEU A 405 -2.62 -8.78 -42.08
C LEU A 405 -3.49 -9.18 -40.88
N TRP A 406 -4.19 -10.30 -40.94
CA TRP A 406 -5.20 -10.67 -39.95
C TRP A 406 -4.58 -11.19 -38.62
N VAL A 407 -3.46 -11.92 -38.66
CA VAL A 407 -2.82 -12.45 -37.43
C VAL A 407 -2.32 -11.36 -36.53
N PRO A 408 -1.53 -10.35 -36.98
CA PRO A 408 -1.13 -9.22 -36.12
C PRO A 408 -2.32 -8.42 -35.58
N ALA A 409 -3.36 -8.20 -36.41
CA ALA A 409 -4.56 -7.49 -36.00
C ALA A 409 -5.32 -8.27 -34.92
N ALA A 410 -5.47 -9.57 -35.06
CA ALA A 410 -6.13 -10.43 -34.07
C ALA A 410 -5.36 -10.44 -32.72
N ILE A 411 -4.03 -10.53 -32.77
CA ILE A 411 -3.19 -10.43 -31.56
C ILE A 411 -3.38 -9.08 -30.91
N ALA A 412 -3.38 -7.98 -31.68
CA ALA A 412 -3.56 -6.64 -31.14
C ALA A 412 -4.93 -6.49 -30.45
N VAL A 413 -6.00 -6.97 -31.08
CA VAL A 413 -7.35 -6.96 -30.48
C VAL A 413 -7.40 -7.82 -29.22
N ALA A 414 -6.81 -9.02 -29.23
CA ALA A 414 -6.77 -9.91 -28.07
C ALA A 414 -6.00 -9.27 -26.89
N VAL A 415 -4.87 -8.62 -27.17
CA VAL A 415 -4.08 -7.91 -26.15
C VAL A 415 -4.86 -6.75 -25.54
N LEU A 416 -5.50 -5.91 -26.37
CA LEU A 416 -6.34 -4.81 -25.85
C LEU A 416 -7.54 -5.33 -25.08
N GLY A 417 -8.20 -6.38 -25.58
CA GLY A 417 -9.33 -7.01 -24.90
C GLY A 417 -8.95 -7.58 -23.53
N TRP A 418 -7.81 -8.28 -23.45
CA TRP A 418 -7.28 -8.79 -22.18
C TRP A 418 -7.07 -7.66 -21.16
N ASN A 419 -6.37 -6.60 -21.59
CA ASN A 419 -6.06 -5.48 -20.71
C ASN A 419 -7.33 -4.73 -20.27
N ALA A 420 -8.27 -4.48 -21.18
CA ALA A 420 -9.54 -3.84 -20.87
C ALA A 420 -10.36 -4.65 -19.86
N VAL A 421 -10.41 -5.97 -20.02
CA VAL A 421 -11.11 -6.88 -19.09
C VAL A 421 -10.41 -6.88 -17.73
N ALA A 422 -9.08 -7.01 -17.69
CA ALA A 422 -8.31 -7.03 -16.46
C ALA A 422 -8.45 -5.71 -15.70
N GLU A 423 -8.36 -4.56 -16.38
CA GLU A 423 -8.56 -3.23 -15.82
C GLU A 423 -9.96 -3.03 -15.28
N THR A 424 -10.98 -3.40 -16.06
CA THR A 424 -12.38 -3.29 -15.63
C THR A 424 -12.65 -4.13 -14.39
N TYR A 425 -12.13 -5.35 -14.33
CA TYR A 425 -12.35 -6.22 -13.17
C TYR A 425 -11.57 -5.76 -11.94
N ALA A 426 -10.35 -5.22 -12.11
CA ALA A 426 -9.63 -4.56 -11.03
C ALA A 426 -10.46 -3.42 -10.43
N SER A 427 -11.01 -2.57 -11.28
CA SER A 427 -11.84 -1.43 -10.88
C SER A 427 -13.16 -1.84 -10.22
N ILE A 428 -13.79 -2.95 -10.65
CA ILE A 428 -14.96 -3.52 -9.98
C ILE A 428 -14.60 -3.98 -8.57
N GLY A 429 -13.49 -4.71 -8.42
CA GLY A 429 -13.04 -5.18 -7.11
C GLY A 429 -12.75 -4.04 -6.12
N GLU A 430 -12.14 -2.95 -6.61
CA GLU A 430 -11.91 -1.76 -5.81
C GLU A 430 -13.19 -1.01 -5.43
N HIS A 431 -14.13 -0.91 -6.37
CA HIS A 431 -15.44 -0.34 -6.08
C HIS A 431 -16.15 -1.13 -4.99
N ASP A 432 -16.25 -2.44 -5.13
CA ASP A 432 -16.94 -3.31 -4.17
C ASP A 432 -16.29 -3.24 -2.78
N PHE A 433 -14.97 -3.13 -2.73
CA PHE A 433 -14.27 -2.97 -1.45
C PHE A 433 -14.51 -1.58 -0.86
N SER A 434 -14.40 -0.52 -1.67
CA SER A 434 -14.68 0.86 -1.25
C SER A 434 -16.12 1.01 -0.75
N SER A 435 -17.09 0.41 -1.43
CA SER A 435 -18.50 0.45 -1.05
C SER A 435 -18.76 -0.27 0.28
N ARG A 436 -18.14 -1.46 0.47
CA ARG A 436 -18.21 -2.17 1.77
C ARG A 436 -17.61 -1.35 2.92
N VAL A 437 -16.46 -0.71 2.69
CA VAL A 437 -15.88 0.20 3.69
C VAL A 437 -16.82 1.36 3.97
N ALA A 438 -17.37 2.01 2.93
CA ALA A 438 -18.27 3.14 3.06
C ALA A 438 -19.57 2.82 3.83
N THR A 439 -20.11 1.61 3.61
CA THR A 439 -21.32 1.14 4.31
C THR A 439 -21.09 0.97 5.81
N ASN A 440 -19.85 0.63 6.22
CA ASN A 440 -19.48 0.47 7.63
C ASN A 440 -19.03 1.78 8.30
N LEU A 441 -19.03 2.90 7.59
CA LEU A 441 -18.68 4.20 8.17
C LEU A 441 -19.89 4.88 8.81
N PRO A 442 -19.67 5.62 9.92
CA PRO A 442 -20.72 6.45 10.52
C PRO A 442 -21.36 7.40 9.50
N GLN A 443 -22.67 7.59 9.59
CA GLN A 443 -23.39 8.50 8.72
C GLN A 443 -23.95 9.68 9.52
N PRO A 444 -23.77 10.92 9.06
CA PRO A 444 -22.96 11.34 7.91
C PRO A 444 -21.45 11.15 8.17
N LYS A 445 -20.65 10.89 7.13
CA LYS A 445 -19.19 10.62 7.26
C LYS A 445 -18.43 11.79 7.93
N ASP A 446 -18.92 13.02 7.76
CA ASP A 446 -18.39 14.27 8.30
C ASP A 446 -19.05 14.69 9.63
N TRP A 447 -19.59 13.73 10.41
CA TRP A 447 -20.35 14.00 11.63
C TRP A 447 -19.57 14.76 12.71
N ILE A 448 -18.24 14.55 12.76
CA ILE A 448 -17.35 15.23 13.72
C ILE A 448 -17.24 16.71 13.33
N ASP A 449 -16.97 17.02 12.06
CA ASP A 449 -16.88 18.39 11.56
C ASP A 449 -18.18 19.18 11.78
N ARG A 450 -19.32 18.52 11.55
CA ARG A 450 -20.65 19.14 11.81
C ARG A 450 -20.85 19.46 13.27
N ALA A 451 -20.40 18.60 14.17
CA ALA A 451 -20.53 18.81 15.61
C ALA A 451 -19.48 19.80 16.16
N ALA A 452 -18.25 19.77 15.64
CA ALA A 452 -17.15 20.64 16.03
C ALA A 452 -17.29 22.10 15.54
N ARG A 453 -18.13 22.35 14.53
CA ARG A 453 -18.46 23.70 14.01
C ARG A 453 -17.23 24.57 13.73
N GLY A 454 -16.19 23.99 13.15
CA GLY A 454 -14.94 24.68 12.81
C GLY A 454 -13.88 24.71 13.91
N GLY A 455 -14.14 24.14 15.09
CA GLY A 455 -13.14 23.98 16.14
C GLY A 455 -12.17 22.82 15.84
N THR A 456 -11.00 22.84 16.50
CA THR A 456 -9.97 21.82 16.38
C THR A 456 -10.31 20.59 17.22
N THR A 457 -10.01 19.39 16.70
CA THR A 457 -10.30 18.12 17.37
C THR A 457 -9.05 17.27 17.49
N VAL A 458 -8.82 16.70 18.67
CA VAL A 458 -7.86 15.63 18.92
C VAL A 458 -8.62 14.31 19.07
N VAL A 459 -8.23 13.29 18.34
CA VAL A 459 -8.68 11.92 18.59
C VAL A 459 -7.86 11.35 19.75
N LEU A 460 -8.52 10.84 20.77
CA LEU A 460 -7.90 10.18 21.91
C LEU A 460 -8.52 8.80 22.08
N GLY A 461 -7.76 7.75 21.83
CA GLY A 461 -8.25 6.38 21.86
C GLY A 461 -7.34 5.41 22.57
N GLN A 462 -7.82 4.21 22.72
CA GLN A 462 -7.05 3.02 23.12
C GLN A 462 -7.42 1.88 22.17
N ARG A 463 -6.56 0.85 22.08
CA ARG A 463 -6.79 -0.30 21.18
C ARG A 463 -7.13 0.11 19.74
N MET A 464 -6.52 1.20 19.28
CA MET A 464 -6.86 1.77 17.99
C MET A 464 -6.43 0.87 16.82
N ASN A 465 -5.44 -0.02 17.03
CA ASN A 465 -5.01 -1.02 16.05
C ASN A 465 -6.08 -2.09 15.76
N ASP A 466 -7.12 -2.20 16.58
CA ASP A 466 -8.20 -3.15 16.36
C ASP A 466 -9.16 -2.69 15.24
N ASN A 467 -9.23 -1.37 15.01
CA ASN A 467 -9.99 -0.78 13.90
C ASN A 467 -9.24 0.38 13.24
N PRO A 468 -8.05 0.15 12.66
CA PRO A 468 -7.23 1.22 12.07
C PRO A 468 -7.94 1.91 10.91
N LEU A 469 -8.78 1.18 10.16
CA LEU A 469 -9.56 1.72 9.04
C LEU A 469 -10.62 2.71 9.51
N GLY A 470 -11.28 2.47 10.64
CA GLY A 470 -12.27 3.37 11.22
C GLY A 470 -11.66 4.71 11.62
N PHE A 471 -10.48 4.69 12.28
CA PHE A 471 -9.76 5.90 12.67
C PHE A 471 -9.23 6.68 11.46
N ALA A 472 -8.63 5.98 10.50
CA ALA A 472 -8.14 6.60 9.27
C ALA A 472 -9.29 7.22 8.45
N SER A 473 -10.43 6.56 8.38
CA SER A 473 -11.63 7.09 7.73
C SER A 473 -12.19 8.31 8.45
N ALA A 474 -12.26 8.29 9.78
CA ALA A 474 -12.68 9.44 10.57
C ALA A 474 -11.78 10.65 10.29
N GLU A 475 -10.47 10.46 10.29
CA GLU A 475 -9.49 11.52 9.98
C GLU A 475 -9.62 12.00 8.52
N PHE A 476 -9.87 11.09 7.57
CA PHE A 476 -10.05 11.46 6.18
C PHE A 476 -11.29 12.31 5.95
N TRP A 477 -12.44 11.94 6.54
CA TRP A 477 -13.71 12.60 6.30
C TRP A 477 -13.94 13.85 7.16
N ASN A 478 -13.13 14.07 8.21
CA ASN A 478 -13.28 15.18 9.13
C ASN A 478 -12.00 16.02 9.23
N ARG A 479 -12.07 17.25 8.71
CA ARG A 479 -10.94 18.19 8.67
C ARG A 479 -10.59 18.76 10.04
N SER A 480 -11.54 18.81 10.97
CA SER A 480 -11.33 19.25 12.35
C SER A 480 -10.31 18.39 13.09
N ILE A 481 -10.14 17.10 12.70
CA ILE A 481 -9.16 16.20 13.30
C ILE A 481 -7.76 16.61 12.86
N GLN A 482 -7.01 17.15 13.82
CA GLN A 482 -5.63 17.60 13.58
C GLN A 482 -4.58 16.70 14.22
N LYS A 483 -4.95 15.97 15.28
CA LYS A 483 -4.02 15.10 16.01
C LYS A 483 -4.70 13.78 16.38
N VAL A 484 -3.91 12.72 16.40
CA VAL A 484 -4.34 11.39 16.84
C VAL A 484 -3.42 10.96 17.99
N TRP A 485 -4.01 10.75 19.15
CA TRP A 485 -3.31 10.34 20.36
C TRP A 485 -3.85 9.02 20.87
N SER A 486 -3.01 8.25 21.55
CA SER A 486 -3.36 6.96 22.11
C SER A 486 -2.88 6.88 23.56
N VAL A 487 -3.74 6.46 24.47
CA VAL A 487 -3.36 6.28 25.88
C VAL A 487 -2.55 5.00 26.13
N ASP A 488 -2.49 4.10 25.13
CA ASP A 488 -1.83 2.78 25.24
C ASP A 488 -0.80 2.52 24.12
N GLY A 489 -0.46 3.52 23.31
CA GLY A 489 0.53 3.39 22.25
C GLY A 489 0.02 2.70 20.97
N THR A 490 -1.27 2.43 20.84
CA THR A 490 -1.86 1.70 19.69
C THR A 490 -2.35 2.60 18.57
N GLY A 491 -1.99 3.89 18.57
CA GLY A 491 -2.44 4.84 17.53
C GLY A 491 -1.96 4.45 16.14
N PRO A 492 -2.88 4.38 15.13
CA PRO A 492 -2.52 3.97 13.78
C PRO A 492 -1.75 5.04 13.02
N GLY A 493 -0.87 4.62 12.10
CA GLY A 493 -0.28 5.48 11.07
C GLY A 493 -1.32 5.90 10.01
N PRO A 494 -0.93 6.74 9.04
CA PRO A 494 0.35 7.47 8.96
C PRO A 494 0.36 8.70 9.87
N GLY A 495 1.53 9.08 10.34
CA GLY A 495 1.75 10.32 11.09
C GLY A 495 2.20 10.11 12.52
N HIS A 496 2.55 11.22 13.14
CA HIS A 496 2.87 11.24 14.56
C HIS A 496 1.65 10.86 15.36
N THR A 497 1.82 9.87 16.23
CA THR A 497 0.84 9.48 17.23
C THR A 497 1.50 9.63 18.57
N LEU A 498 0.97 10.52 19.38
CA LEU A 498 1.50 10.72 20.72
C LEU A 498 0.81 9.79 21.70
N THR A 499 1.60 9.16 22.56
CA THR A 499 1.13 8.54 23.79
C THR A 499 1.50 9.48 24.91
N PRO A 500 0.55 9.98 25.71
CA PRO A 500 0.86 10.88 26.82
C PRO A 500 1.87 10.25 27.79
N ASP A 501 2.92 10.99 28.11
CA ASP A 501 4.00 10.53 29.00
C ASP A 501 3.51 10.27 30.41
N LEU A 502 2.50 11.03 30.83
CA LEU A 502 1.94 10.99 32.17
C LEU A 502 0.42 11.11 32.11
N GLN A 503 -0.23 10.20 32.81
CA GLN A 503 -1.63 10.28 33.21
C GLN A 503 -1.69 10.50 34.72
N ASP A 504 -2.11 11.68 35.12
CA ASP A 504 -2.16 12.01 36.55
C ASP A 504 -3.30 11.30 37.28
N VAL A 505 -3.25 11.29 38.62
CA VAL A 505 -4.25 10.60 39.45
C VAL A 505 -5.66 11.19 39.33
N ASP A 506 -5.80 12.40 38.79
CA ASP A 506 -7.08 13.04 38.49
C ASP A 506 -7.51 12.87 37.01
N GLY A 507 -6.75 12.12 36.24
CA GLY A 507 -7.01 11.87 34.82
C GLY A 507 -6.43 12.91 33.87
N THR A 508 -5.73 13.96 34.33
CA THR A 508 -5.10 14.95 33.47
C THR A 508 -3.95 14.34 32.69
N LEU A 509 -3.89 14.62 31.37
CA LEU A 509 -2.85 14.11 30.48
C LEU A 509 -1.72 15.12 30.29
N TRP A 510 -0.49 14.63 30.14
CA TRP A 510 0.70 15.42 29.81
C TRP A 510 1.50 14.76 28.69
N PRO A 511 1.92 15.51 27.66
CA PRO A 511 1.59 16.91 27.41
C PRO A 511 0.09 17.12 27.12
N ASN A 512 -0.36 18.37 27.13
CA ASN A 512 -1.75 18.73 26.84
C ASN A 512 -1.80 19.62 25.61
N PRO A 513 -2.46 19.24 24.52
CA PRO A 513 -2.56 20.04 23.32
C PRO A 513 -3.60 21.16 23.50
N ASP A 514 -3.38 22.28 22.84
CA ASP A 514 -4.41 23.28 22.64
C ASP A 514 -5.42 22.76 21.61
N THR A 515 -6.64 22.49 22.04
CA THR A 515 -7.72 21.96 21.21
C THR A 515 -9.09 22.30 21.79
N ASP A 516 -10.08 22.50 20.94
CA ASP A 516 -11.45 22.82 21.35
C ASP A 516 -12.23 21.55 21.74
N TYR A 517 -11.95 20.45 21.05
CA TYR A 517 -12.69 19.19 21.17
C TYR A 517 -11.74 18.00 21.29
N VAL A 518 -12.24 16.96 21.95
CA VAL A 518 -11.61 15.63 21.98
C VAL A 518 -12.64 14.60 21.53
N LEU A 519 -12.26 13.77 20.57
CA LEU A 519 -12.98 12.57 20.24
C LEU A 519 -12.45 11.42 21.10
N GLY A 520 -13.14 11.08 22.17
CA GLY A 520 -12.87 9.89 22.99
C GLY A 520 -13.38 8.65 22.27
N ALA A 521 -12.53 7.63 22.12
CA ALA A 521 -12.86 6.41 21.37
C ALA A 521 -12.40 5.13 22.08
N ASN A 522 -13.10 4.02 21.79
CA ASN A 522 -12.79 2.68 22.29
C ASN A 522 -12.72 2.60 23.83
N GLY A 523 -13.73 3.17 24.52
CA GLY A 523 -13.81 3.14 25.96
C GLY A 523 -12.93 4.18 26.68
N VAL A 524 -12.39 5.16 25.98
CA VAL A 524 -11.79 6.35 26.55
C VAL A 524 -12.87 7.42 26.73
N GLU A 525 -13.23 7.71 27.98
CA GLU A 525 -14.16 8.78 28.30
C GLU A 525 -13.41 10.04 28.74
N VAL A 526 -13.78 11.18 28.18
CA VAL A 526 -13.15 12.48 28.44
C VAL A 526 -14.10 13.36 29.24
N ALA A 527 -13.57 14.11 30.21
CA ALA A 527 -14.33 15.06 31.00
C ALA A 527 -14.59 16.33 30.18
N GLY A 528 -15.85 16.77 30.09
CA GLY A 528 -16.29 17.96 29.37
C GLY A 528 -17.77 17.86 28.97
N GLU A 529 -18.17 18.73 28.07
CA GLU A 529 -19.53 18.75 27.51
C GLU A 529 -19.59 17.78 26.32
N ASN A 530 -20.37 16.71 26.43
CA ASN A 530 -20.60 15.81 25.31
C ASN A 530 -21.51 16.49 24.25
N VAL A 531 -20.97 16.78 23.07
CA VAL A 531 -21.69 17.48 22.01
C VAL A 531 -22.23 16.53 20.94
N ALA A 532 -21.64 15.36 20.79
CA ALA A 532 -22.11 14.31 19.88
C ALA A 532 -21.58 12.95 20.28
N THR A 533 -22.39 11.91 20.09
CA THR A 533 -21.98 10.51 20.33
C THR A 533 -22.34 9.68 19.13
N ASN A 534 -21.42 8.82 18.70
CA ASN A 534 -21.66 7.80 17.70
C ASN A 534 -21.47 6.42 18.33
N PRO A 535 -22.56 5.70 18.62
CA PRO A 535 -22.49 4.37 19.23
C PRO A 535 -21.83 3.32 18.32
N GLU A 536 -22.03 3.43 16.99
CA GLU A 536 -21.46 2.48 16.01
C GLU A 536 -19.93 2.59 15.98
N ALA A 537 -19.41 3.81 16.11
CA ALA A 537 -17.96 4.06 16.19
C ALA A 537 -17.41 3.91 17.62
N ASN A 538 -18.25 3.64 18.61
CA ASN A 538 -17.89 3.66 20.03
C ASN A 538 -17.07 4.92 20.39
N ALA A 539 -17.58 6.08 19.99
CA ALA A 539 -16.88 7.36 20.09
C ALA A 539 -17.80 8.51 20.52
N SER A 540 -17.27 9.42 21.32
CA SER A 540 -17.97 10.62 21.79
C SER A 540 -17.11 11.86 21.57
N LEU A 541 -17.69 12.90 21.00
CA LEU A 541 -17.07 14.20 20.82
C LEU A 541 -17.38 15.10 22.01
N VAL A 542 -16.35 15.51 22.72
CA VAL A 542 -16.43 16.29 23.96
C VAL A 542 -15.84 17.67 23.73
N ARG A 543 -16.56 18.73 24.11
CA ARG A 543 -16.07 20.11 24.15
C ARG A 543 -15.32 20.35 25.45
N LEU A 544 -14.09 20.87 25.36
CA LEU A 544 -13.25 21.14 26.55
C LEU A 544 -13.52 22.50 27.19
N GLY A 545 -13.92 23.51 26.41
CA GLY A 545 -14.16 24.88 26.90
C GLY A 545 -12.89 25.54 27.45
N GLY A 546 -11.75 25.35 26.80
CA GLY A 546 -10.46 25.91 27.20
C GLY A 546 -9.81 25.21 28.41
N LYS A 547 -10.35 24.05 28.84
CA LYS A 547 -9.77 23.25 29.91
C LYS A 547 -8.81 22.20 29.35
N PRO A 548 -7.81 21.75 30.13
CA PRO A 548 -6.93 20.66 29.72
C PRO A 548 -7.70 19.36 29.52
N ILE A 549 -7.18 18.47 28.68
CA ILE A 549 -7.72 17.13 28.49
C ILE A 549 -7.60 16.37 29.80
N ARG A 550 -8.73 15.91 30.29
CA ARG A 550 -8.83 15.11 31.48
C ARG A 550 -9.66 13.88 31.21
N LEU A 551 -9.14 12.70 31.50
CA LEU A 551 -9.91 11.47 31.40
C LEU A 551 -10.97 11.41 32.51
N ARG A 552 -12.16 10.95 32.16
CA ARG A 552 -13.19 10.55 33.10
C ARG A 552 -13.02 9.11 33.50
N SER A 553 -12.85 8.24 32.49
CA SER A 553 -12.54 6.84 32.69
C SER A 553 -11.75 6.28 31.51
N ASN A 554 -11.04 5.19 31.71
CA ASN A 554 -10.50 4.34 30.66
C ASN A 554 -10.30 2.89 31.13
N GLU A 555 -10.15 1.99 30.15
CA GLU A 555 -9.87 0.58 30.38
C GLU A 555 -8.50 0.23 29.80
N THR A 556 -7.80 -0.71 30.42
CA THR A 556 -6.51 -1.21 29.94
C THR A 556 -6.48 -2.73 29.99
N GLY A 557 -5.69 -3.37 29.09
CA GLY A 557 -5.52 -4.83 29.06
C GLY A 557 -6.70 -5.61 28.49
N VAL A 558 -7.65 -4.95 27.80
CA VAL A 558 -8.80 -5.54 27.14
C VAL A 558 -8.68 -5.32 25.63
N ALA A 559 -8.76 -6.38 24.82
CA ALA A 559 -8.78 -6.28 23.36
C ALA A 559 -10.17 -5.85 22.84
N ALA A 560 -10.30 -5.48 21.55
CA ALA A 560 -11.55 -5.01 20.97
C ALA A 560 -12.70 -6.02 21.05
N ASP A 561 -12.37 -7.29 20.98
CA ASP A 561 -13.31 -8.41 21.16
C ASP A 561 -13.69 -8.67 22.64
N GLY A 562 -13.26 -7.80 23.55
CA GLY A 562 -13.52 -7.87 24.98
C GLY A 562 -12.62 -8.85 25.74
N TRP A 563 -11.71 -9.55 25.09
CA TRP A 563 -10.82 -10.50 25.74
C TRP A 563 -9.66 -9.81 26.46
N MET A 564 -9.41 -10.28 27.68
CA MET A 564 -8.14 -10.00 28.38
C MET A 564 -7.03 -10.84 27.75
N THR A 565 -5.88 -10.22 27.49
CA THR A 565 -4.73 -10.89 26.85
C THR A 565 -3.55 -10.95 27.79
N GLY A 566 -2.84 -12.09 27.80
CA GLY A 566 -1.55 -12.24 28.47
C GLY A 566 -0.46 -11.58 27.61
N LEU A 567 0.27 -10.65 28.20
CA LEU A 567 1.37 -9.93 27.55
C LEU A 567 2.69 -10.24 28.25
N ALA A 568 3.80 -10.05 27.52
CA ALA A 568 5.13 -10.13 28.12
C ALA A 568 5.26 -9.16 29.33
N PRO A 569 5.98 -9.49 30.40
CA PRO A 569 6.88 -10.64 30.47
C PRO A 569 6.21 -11.96 30.90
N ASP A 570 4.96 -11.97 31.37
CA ASP A 570 4.26 -13.18 31.80
C ASP A 570 2.96 -13.37 31.00
N PRO A 571 3.01 -14.13 29.89
CA PRO A 571 1.83 -14.42 29.10
C PRO A 571 0.88 -15.44 29.77
N SER A 572 1.26 -16.07 30.87
CA SER A 572 0.42 -17.05 31.57
C SER A 572 -0.73 -16.44 32.37
N VAL A 573 -0.67 -15.11 32.61
CA VAL A 573 -1.72 -14.36 33.32
C VAL A 573 -2.14 -13.15 32.50
N ALA A 574 -3.43 -13.06 32.20
CA ALA A 574 -4.01 -11.88 31.60
C ALA A 574 -4.43 -10.87 32.67
N HIS A 575 -4.18 -9.60 32.38
CA HIS A 575 -4.51 -8.48 33.27
C HIS A 575 -5.41 -7.49 32.52
N ALA A 576 -6.47 -7.02 33.19
CA ALA A 576 -7.25 -5.88 32.75
C ALA A 576 -7.48 -4.92 33.91
N ALA A 577 -7.68 -3.64 33.60
CA ALA A 577 -8.04 -2.67 34.62
C ALA A 577 -9.02 -1.62 34.08
N HIS A 578 -9.90 -1.15 34.96
CA HIS A 578 -10.74 0.02 34.76
C HIS A 578 -10.28 1.13 35.70
N ASN A 579 -10.03 2.32 35.15
CA ASN A 579 -9.69 3.52 35.89
C ASN A 579 -10.89 4.47 35.87
N GLN A 580 -11.33 4.92 37.04
CA GLN A 580 -12.37 5.93 37.22
C GLN A 580 -11.76 7.16 37.89
N PHE A 581 -11.47 8.20 37.08
CA PHE A 581 -10.83 9.44 37.55
C PHE A 581 -11.86 10.46 38.04
N ASP A 582 -12.99 10.54 37.35
CA ASP A 582 -14.07 11.45 37.73
C ASP A 582 -15.24 10.65 38.34
N ILE A 583 -15.45 10.86 39.62
CA ILE A 583 -16.54 10.21 40.36
C ILE A 583 -17.79 11.07 40.50
N SER A 584 -17.78 12.32 40.00
CA SER A 584 -18.88 13.28 40.19
C SER A 584 -20.16 12.92 39.44
N GLN A 585 -20.05 12.11 38.39
CA GLN A 585 -21.17 11.73 37.54
C GLN A 585 -21.21 10.19 37.40
N GLY A 586 -21.72 9.49 38.45
CA GLY A 586 -21.95 8.05 38.38
C GLY A 586 -20.73 7.19 38.57
N GLY A 587 -19.62 7.74 39.09
CA GLY A 587 -18.37 6.99 39.36
C GLY A 587 -18.33 6.30 40.73
N THR A 588 -19.40 6.36 41.52
CA THR A 588 -19.50 5.71 42.84
C THR A 588 -20.76 4.87 42.94
N GLY A 589 -20.69 3.82 43.73
CA GLY A 589 -21.80 2.88 43.90
C GLY A 589 -21.29 1.44 43.99
N THR A 590 -21.85 0.58 43.18
CA THR A 590 -21.50 -0.83 43.08
C THR A 590 -20.84 -1.11 41.72
N LEU A 591 -19.59 -1.56 41.71
CA LEU A 591 -18.92 -2.04 40.50
C LEU A 591 -19.25 -3.50 40.28
N GLN A 592 -19.88 -3.81 39.16
CA GLN A 592 -20.07 -5.17 38.69
C GLN A 592 -19.01 -5.48 37.64
N VAL A 593 -18.18 -6.48 37.89
CA VAL A 593 -17.18 -6.99 36.92
C VAL A 593 -17.74 -8.29 36.35
N PHE A 594 -18.03 -8.28 35.06
CA PHE A 594 -18.49 -9.45 34.32
C PHE A 594 -17.29 -10.15 33.67
N LEU A 595 -17.22 -11.46 33.81
CA LEU A 595 -16.17 -12.32 33.28
C LEU A 595 -16.79 -13.49 32.55
N SER A 596 -16.38 -13.73 31.28
CA SER A 596 -16.94 -14.79 30.46
C SER A 596 -15.88 -15.56 29.67
N ARG A 597 -16.02 -16.86 29.60
CA ARG A 597 -15.34 -17.78 28.67
C ARG A 597 -16.33 -18.48 27.75
N GLN A 598 -17.52 -17.92 27.59
CA GLN A 598 -18.64 -18.56 26.89
C GLN A 598 -18.48 -18.62 25.37
N VAL A 599 -17.72 -17.73 24.79
CA VAL A 599 -17.52 -17.64 23.32
C VAL A 599 -16.61 -18.75 22.80
N PHE A 600 -15.76 -19.32 23.65
CA PHE A 600 -14.84 -20.37 23.28
C PHE A 600 -15.17 -21.68 24.07
N CYS A 601 -15.85 -22.60 23.42
CA CYS A 601 -16.35 -23.83 24.04
C CYS A 601 -15.96 -25.07 23.23
N PRO A 602 -14.69 -25.46 23.16
CA PRO A 602 -14.29 -26.70 22.50
C PRO A 602 -14.81 -27.92 23.31
N LYS A 603 -15.14 -29.00 22.61
CA LYS A 603 -15.55 -30.25 23.24
C LYS A 603 -14.45 -30.80 24.16
N GLY A 604 -14.73 -30.90 25.43
CA GLY A 604 -13.80 -31.44 26.44
C GLY A 604 -12.83 -30.42 27.05
N ALA A 605 -13.01 -29.14 26.78
CA ALA A 605 -12.11 -28.08 27.28
C ALA A 605 -12.09 -27.98 28.81
N ARG A 606 -10.89 -27.98 29.38
CA ARG A 606 -10.62 -27.70 30.80
C ARG A 606 -10.22 -26.24 31.02
N LEU A 607 -10.93 -25.29 30.39
CA LEU A 607 -10.56 -23.89 30.31
C LEU A 607 -11.14 -23.05 31.43
N ALA A 608 -11.40 -23.63 32.58
CA ALA A 608 -11.77 -22.88 33.76
C ALA A 608 -10.53 -22.17 34.33
N GLY A 609 -10.72 -20.97 34.91
CA GLY A 609 -9.64 -20.23 35.53
C GLY A 609 -10.10 -19.48 36.78
N VAL A 610 -9.13 -19.17 37.64
CA VAL A 610 -9.39 -18.40 38.86
C VAL A 610 -9.12 -16.93 38.56
N ALA A 611 -10.16 -16.12 38.58
CA ALA A 611 -10.07 -14.67 38.44
C ALA A 611 -9.93 -14.00 39.83
N ARG A 612 -9.01 -13.07 39.93
CA ARG A 612 -8.84 -12.19 41.08
C ARG A 612 -9.19 -10.77 40.71
N VAL A 613 -10.12 -10.16 41.42
CA VAL A 613 -10.54 -8.76 41.23
C VAL A 613 -10.14 -7.98 42.48
N ARG A 614 -9.48 -6.82 42.27
CA ARG A 614 -9.08 -5.90 43.33
C ARG A 614 -9.54 -4.50 42.99
N ILE A 615 -9.95 -3.71 43.98
CA ILE A 615 -10.33 -2.30 43.81
C ILE A 615 -9.70 -1.46 44.92
N GLY A 616 -9.31 -0.24 44.60
CA GLY A 616 -8.79 0.72 45.56
C GLY A 616 -8.56 2.10 44.96
N PRO A 617 -8.22 3.11 45.78
CA PRO A 617 -7.89 4.44 45.30
C PRO A 617 -6.74 4.44 44.29
N ILE A 618 -6.83 5.31 43.27
CA ILE A 618 -5.75 5.53 42.29
C ILE A 618 -4.59 6.24 43.03
N VAL A 619 -3.38 5.73 42.80
CA VAL A 619 -2.13 6.38 43.14
C VAL A 619 -1.21 6.37 41.93
N ARG A 620 -0.21 7.24 41.91
CA ARG A 620 0.81 7.24 40.87
C ARG A 620 1.77 6.07 41.08
N GLY A 621 1.79 5.13 40.12
CA GLY A 621 2.71 4.01 40.11
C GLY A 621 4.17 4.42 39.88
N ARG A 622 5.10 3.47 40.02
CA ARG A 622 6.54 3.70 39.76
C ARG A 622 6.84 4.04 38.30
N ASP A 623 6.04 3.55 37.40
CA ASP A 623 6.06 3.78 35.95
C ASP A 623 5.33 5.05 35.52
N LYS A 624 4.93 5.90 36.51
CA LYS A 624 4.11 7.09 36.31
C LYS A 624 2.69 6.83 35.74
N GLN A 625 2.27 5.59 35.72
CA GLN A 625 0.92 5.21 35.32
C GLN A 625 0.02 5.03 36.56
N PRO A 626 -1.32 5.08 36.38
CA PRO A 626 -2.26 4.81 37.46
C PRO A 626 -2.09 3.39 38.02
N ALA A 627 -2.02 3.31 39.35
CA ALA A 627 -1.92 2.04 40.07
C ALA A 627 -2.92 2.02 41.24
N ILE A 628 -3.23 0.83 41.77
CA ILE A 628 -4.01 0.68 42.98
C ILE A 628 -3.10 1.04 44.17
N GLY A 629 -3.56 1.96 45.01
CA GLY A 629 -2.97 2.22 46.33
C GLY A 629 -3.34 1.13 47.34
N ARG A 630 -3.95 1.51 48.45
CA ARG A 630 -4.48 0.52 49.41
C ARG A 630 -5.69 -0.19 48.83
N VAL A 631 -5.65 -1.52 48.74
CA VAL A 631 -6.81 -2.33 48.33
C VAL A 631 -7.95 -2.15 49.34
N THR A 632 -9.10 -1.67 48.89
CA THR A 632 -10.31 -1.45 49.68
C THR A 632 -11.35 -2.57 49.54
N GLY A 633 -11.28 -3.28 48.43
CA GLY A 633 -12.13 -4.46 48.15
C GLY A 633 -11.41 -5.46 47.28
N SER A 634 -11.65 -6.74 47.52
CA SER A 634 -11.14 -7.83 46.68
C SER A 634 -12.07 -9.01 46.66
N ALA A 635 -12.10 -9.72 45.53
CA ALA A 635 -12.82 -10.96 45.40
C ALA A 635 -12.05 -11.94 44.51
N THR A 636 -12.21 -13.21 44.78
CA THR A 636 -11.69 -14.30 43.96
C THR A 636 -12.87 -15.12 43.50
N THR A 637 -12.96 -15.41 42.20
CA THR A 637 -14.05 -16.20 41.66
C THR A 637 -13.51 -17.20 40.64
N TYR A 638 -14.17 -18.35 40.57
CA TYR A 638 -13.91 -19.36 39.59
C TYR A 638 -14.77 -19.07 38.34
N VAL A 639 -14.15 -18.83 37.22
CA VAL A 639 -14.82 -18.68 35.92
C VAL A 639 -14.84 -20.04 35.23
N PRO A 640 -16.01 -20.66 35.07
CA PRO A 640 -16.10 -21.99 34.50
C PRO A 640 -15.76 -21.96 32.99
N ALA A 641 -15.26 -23.08 32.48
CA ALA A 641 -15.20 -23.30 31.05
C ALA A 641 -16.59 -23.12 30.42
N CYS A 642 -16.70 -22.44 29.31
CA CYS A 642 -17.99 -22.20 28.64
C CYS A 642 -19.03 -21.48 29.52
N GLY A 643 -18.62 -20.70 30.48
CA GLY A 643 -19.52 -19.99 31.38
C GLY A 643 -19.11 -18.56 31.68
N SER A 644 -19.94 -17.94 32.48
CA SER A 644 -19.70 -16.55 32.94
C SER A 644 -19.88 -16.46 34.46
N ARG A 645 -19.27 -15.44 35.05
CA ARG A 645 -19.40 -15.02 36.44
C ARG A 645 -19.38 -13.50 36.54
N SER A 646 -20.11 -13.00 37.55
CA SER A 646 -20.04 -11.61 37.94
C SER A 646 -19.48 -11.48 39.34
N VAL A 647 -18.66 -10.48 39.54
CA VAL A 647 -18.14 -10.07 40.86
C VAL A 647 -18.67 -8.67 41.13
N VAL A 648 -19.14 -8.47 42.35
CA VAL A 648 -19.70 -7.17 42.78
C VAL A 648 -18.82 -6.62 43.91
N LEU A 649 -18.35 -5.37 43.74
CA LEU A 649 -17.51 -4.66 44.73
C LEU A 649 -18.07 -3.26 44.97
N THR A 650 -17.96 -2.76 46.19
CA THR A 650 -18.28 -1.36 46.50
C THR A 650 -17.13 -0.45 46.01
N THR A 651 -17.46 0.61 45.29
CA THR A 651 -16.46 1.58 44.81
C THR A 651 -16.00 2.54 45.93
N PRO A 652 -14.73 2.97 45.91
CA PRO A 652 -14.29 4.07 46.77
C PRO A 652 -15.00 5.39 46.41
N LYS A 653 -15.07 6.31 47.43
CA LYS A 653 -15.57 7.68 47.25
C LYS A 653 -14.48 8.67 46.84
N VAL A 654 -13.45 8.20 46.16
CA VAL A 654 -12.32 8.92 45.58
C VAL A 654 -11.98 8.30 44.26
N PRO A 655 -11.22 8.92 43.33
CA PRO A 655 -10.79 8.26 42.10
C PRO A 655 -10.22 6.87 42.40
N TRP A 656 -10.65 5.87 41.61
CA TRP A 656 -10.34 4.47 41.91
C TRP A 656 -9.97 3.67 40.66
N ARG A 657 -9.25 2.59 40.92
CA ARG A 657 -8.90 1.59 39.90
C ARG A 657 -9.36 0.21 40.35
N ALA A 658 -9.97 -0.51 39.43
CA ALA A 658 -10.23 -1.93 39.58
C ALA A 658 -9.30 -2.72 38.66
N GLU A 659 -8.69 -3.78 39.16
CA GLU A 659 -7.81 -4.68 38.43
C GLU A 659 -8.36 -6.09 38.46
N VAL A 660 -8.30 -6.75 37.30
CA VAL A 660 -8.67 -8.16 37.13
C VAL A 660 -7.45 -8.92 36.64
N SER A 661 -7.16 -10.06 37.24
CA SER A 661 -6.15 -11.00 36.74
C SER A 661 -6.73 -12.40 36.64
N ILE A 662 -6.42 -13.13 35.59
CA ILE A 662 -6.88 -14.51 35.34
C ILE A 662 -5.85 -15.28 34.55
N GLU A 663 -5.73 -16.56 34.79
CA GLU A 663 -4.90 -17.48 34.02
C GLU A 663 -5.31 -17.53 32.55
N THR A 664 -4.32 -17.59 31.67
CA THR A 664 -4.57 -17.64 30.22
C THR A 664 -4.67 -19.04 29.68
N PHE A 665 -5.26 -19.12 28.49
CA PHE A 665 -5.22 -20.28 27.61
C PHE A 665 -4.98 -19.80 26.16
N VAL A 666 -4.54 -20.71 25.28
CA VAL A 666 -4.33 -20.41 23.86
C VAL A 666 -5.34 -21.20 23.05
N PRO A 667 -6.33 -20.55 22.39
CA PRO A 667 -7.38 -21.25 21.64
C PRO A 667 -6.87 -22.29 20.65
N LYS A 668 -5.82 -21.96 19.89
CA LYS A 668 -5.21 -22.88 18.92
C LYS A 668 -4.61 -24.15 19.53
N GLN A 669 -4.19 -24.10 20.80
CA GLN A 669 -3.64 -25.28 21.49
C GLN A 669 -4.76 -26.19 22.01
N GLU A 670 -5.90 -25.62 22.33
CA GLU A 670 -7.07 -26.36 22.85
C GLU A 670 -7.95 -26.90 21.71
N ASP A 671 -8.05 -26.16 20.60
CA ASP A 671 -8.77 -26.55 19.40
C ASP A 671 -7.93 -26.25 18.14
N PRO A 672 -7.37 -27.31 17.51
CA PRO A 672 -6.56 -27.14 16.28
C PRO A 672 -7.31 -26.47 15.11
N SER A 673 -8.65 -26.44 15.14
CA SER A 673 -9.44 -25.72 14.13
C SER A 673 -9.46 -24.21 14.35
N SER A 674 -9.08 -23.72 15.53
CA SER A 674 -8.96 -22.30 15.84
C SER A 674 -7.70 -21.71 15.21
N SER A 675 -7.83 -20.56 14.57
CA SER A 675 -6.70 -19.76 14.09
C SER A 675 -6.11 -18.82 15.17
N ASP A 676 -6.79 -18.64 16.31
CA ASP A 676 -6.37 -17.71 17.37
C ASP A 676 -5.22 -18.30 18.20
N ALA A 677 -4.05 -17.65 18.09
CA ALA A 677 -2.84 -18.03 18.81
C ALA A 677 -2.54 -17.10 20.02
N ARG A 678 -3.43 -16.18 20.35
CA ARG A 678 -3.26 -15.27 21.51
C ARG A 678 -3.41 -16.04 22.82
N ALA A 679 -2.68 -15.62 23.85
CA ALA A 679 -2.90 -16.04 25.22
C ALA A 679 -4.10 -15.27 25.79
N LEU A 680 -5.27 -15.90 25.90
CA LEU A 680 -6.53 -15.28 26.31
C LEU A 680 -6.88 -15.63 27.76
N GLY A 681 -7.36 -14.65 28.51
CA GLY A 681 -7.86 -14.82 29.87
C GLY A 681 -9.37 -15.09 29.91
N ALA A 682 -10.15 -14.04 29.96
CA ALA A 682 -11.61 -14.03 29.87
C ALA A 682 -12.06 -12.76 29.11
N GLN A 683 -13.24 -12.77 28.56
CA GLN A 683 -13.92 -11.52 28.21
C GLN A 683 -14.31 -10.81 29.49
N VAL A 684 -14.03 -9.51 29.59
CA VAL A 684 -14.29 -8.70 30.77
C VAL A 684 -15.14 -7.49 30.41
N GLY A 685 -16.08 -7.16 31.29
CA GLY A 685 -16.85 -5.93 31.22
C GLY A 685 -16.96 -5.31 32.61
N PHE A 686 -16.92 -3.99 32.67
CA PHE A 686 -17.07 -3.21 33.90
C PHE A 686 -18.38 -2.40 33.80
N SER A 687 -19.21 -2.50 34.82
CA SER A 687 -20.47 -1.74 34.91
C SER A 687 -20.62 -1.15 36.29
N ILE A 688 -20.86 0.15 36.37
CA ILE A 688 -21.06 0.87 37.63
C ILE A 688 -22.56 1.08 37.81
N GLN A 689 -23.09 0.60 38.90
CA GLN A 689 -24.48 0.82 39.34
C GLN A 689 -24.45 1.82 40.49
N PRO A 690 -25.20 2.94 40.37
CA PRO A 690 -25.24 3.99 41.41
C PRO A 690 -25.75 3.49 42.74
#